data_e7823c5d1adf6a1de0004e7a3f3364c1
#
_entry.id   e7823c5d1adf6a1de0004e7a3f3364c1
#
_cell.length_a   1.000
_cell.length_b   1.000
_cell.length_c   1.000
_cell.angle_alpha   90.00
_cell.angle_beta   90.00
_cell.angle_gamma   90.00
#
_symmetry.space_group_name_H-M   'P 1'
#
loop_
_entity.id
_entity.type
_entity.pdbx_description
1 polymer ?
#
loop_
_entity_poly.entity_id
_entity_poly.type
_entity_poly.pdbx_seq_one_letter_code
_entity_poly.pdbx_strand_id
1 'polypeptide(L)'
;MFKRIKRWHQISLSIMVILVLGACQPSGTPEPVVETVVVTEAVEATPVEVIQVVTPTPDPGGPRTLVICVSRDPESLYKYGSDSVIADHIHNAIAEGGWSAFDTNSFAYQPIILEKLPNLSDGDASLAVVNVSEGDSVVDAGGEVVTLDPSAEPPIMLTPAGGGDPLPYQGGDFAMDQISATFKLLPDLLWSDGVPLTAADSVYAFNLLADPDTDQEKFTLERTASYSALDDLTTIWTGLPGFLDAEYYINFFGPAPEHAWGRYTAAELLTAEESSLKPVGWGAYIIDEWIQGESITLHKNPNYFRAGEGLPKFDNVIFRFVGQNTNANIATLLAGECDIIDRTAMSADQNELLFELHGAGQINATFTSGTTWDHIDFGIQPREYDDGYQIGIDRPDFFSDVRTRQAFTLCMDRQTVVDTLTLGQSIVIGSYLPPQHPLYNPDVRHYEFDVEAGSALLEEVGWVDDDGDPGTPRIAQGVGNVPDGTRLAVTYVTNTARSQIASILQGSLAQCGIQTNIQIYGSDLFDGGPEGAIFGRNFDLGGFAWLTGVAPPCDLYLSSQTPGPAGEAWTSVQDGNSRTFSESGWGGENDPGFANEEYDHACNTALGSLPGQPEFEAAHLEAQRIFAEQLPVAPLFPRIKLAATRPDLCGFIMDPSNSSEFWNIEEFDYGEGCDQ
;
A
#
# COMPACT_ATOMS: atom_id res chain seq x y z
N MET A 1 15.23 36.78 8.93
CA MET A 1 16.00 37.57 9.90
C MET A 1 16.82 36.59 10.72
N PHE A 2 17.98 36.25 10.23
CA PHE A 2 19.32 36.43 10.77
C PHE A 2 19.47 36.29 12.32
N LYS A 3 20.20 35.32 12.81
CA LYS A 3 21.66 35.26 13.13
C LYS A 3 21.88 34.09 14.09
N ARG A 4 22.81 33.18 13.72
CA ARG A 4 24.20 33.07 14.22
C ARG A 4 24.32 32.63 15.68
N ILE A 5 25.15 31.56 15.90
CA ILE A 5 26.53 31.52 16.45
C ILE A 5 26.85 30.03 16.67
N LYS A 6 27.78 29.35 16.01
CA LYS A 6 29.21 29.33 15.95
C LYS A 6 29.95 28.92 17.24
N ARG A 7 30.63 27.74 17.14
CA ARG A 7 31.98 27.37 17.64
C ARG A 7 32.19 27.04 19.12
N TRP A 8 32.89 25.90 19.32
CA TRP A 8 34.30 25.77 19.77
C TRP A 8 34.62 24.27 19.80
N HIS A 9 35.52 23.72 18.98
CA HIS A 9 36.98 23.61 19.08
C HIS A 9 37.45 22.80 20.30
N GLN A 10 37.96 21.61 20.03
CA GLN A 10 39.36 21.17 19.81
C GLN A 10 40.18 20.91 21.09
N ILE A 11 41.12 19.90 20.89
CA ILE A 11 42.39 19.63 21.61
C ILE A 11 42.22 18.65 22.77
N SER A 12 42.90 17.47 22.84
CA SER A 12 44.32 17.12 22.66
C SER A 12 44.48 15.61 22.58
N LEU A 13 45.17 15.06 21.74
CA LEU A 13 46.53 14.58 21.49
C LEU A 13 47.43 14.42 22.70
N SER A 14 47.93 13.20 22.98
CA SER A 14 49.30 12.82 23.40
C SER A 14 49.40 11.34 23.70
N ILE A 15 49.99 10.50 22.87
CA ILE A 15 51.36 9.99 22.89
C ILE A 15 51.80 9.35 24.21
N MET A 16 52.03 8.02 24.16
CA MET A 16 53.27 7.45 24.69
C MET A 16 53.59 6.07 24.08
N VAL A 17 54.65 6.02 23.34
CA VAL A 17 55.40 4.89 22.84
C VAL A 17 56.36 4.43 23.94
N ILE A 18 56.52 3.15 24.22
CA ILE A 18 57.74 2.55 24.72
C ILE A 18 57.93 1.15 24.12
N LEU A 19 59.04 1.01 23.40
CA LEU A 19 59.71 -0.19 22.94
C LEU A 19 60.32 -0.97 24.07
N VAL A 20 60.32 -2.31 23.98
CA VAL A 20 61.48 -3.12 24.36
C VAL A 20 61.64 -4.32 23.42
N LEU A 21 62.81 -4.40 22.81
CA LEU A 21 63.33 -5.45 21.97
C LEU A 21 63.81 -6.65 22.81
N GLY A 22 63.71 -7.82 22.25
CA GLY A 22 64.41 -9.02 22.76
C GLY A 22 64.41 -10.15 21.74
N ALA A 23 65.48 -10.21 20.97
CA ALA A 23 65.73 -11.23 19.96
C ALA A 23 66.16 -12.55 20.60
N CYS A 24 65.80 -13.67 19.92
CA CYS A 24 66.71 -14.79 19.63
C CYS A 24 66.04 -15.85 18.76
N GLN A 25 66.50 -16.01 17.55
CA GLN A 25 66.52 -17.28 16.81
C GLN A 25 67.84 -18.03 17.17
N PRO A 26 68.08 -19.34 16.88
CA PRO A 26 67.62 -20.10 15.71
C PRO A 26 67.36 -21.61 15.94
N SER A 27 67.04 -22.27 14.90
CA SER A 27 67.48 -23.57 14.41
C SER A 27 66.36 -24.55 14.04
N GLY A 28 66.46 -24.99 12.86
CA GLY A 28 65.55 -25.69 11.99
C GLY A 28 65.35 -27.17 12.21
N THR A 29 64.41 -27.62 11.40
CA THR A 29 64.18 -28.95 10.79
C THR A 29 63.47 -30.00 11.61
N PRO A 30 62.74 -30.93 11.01
CA PRO A 30 62.28 -31.13 9.64
C PRO A 30 60.73 -31.26 9.51
N GLU A 31 60.24 -31.22 8.29
CA GLU A 31 58.84 -31.52 7.93
C GLU A 31 58.42 -32.92 8.35
N PRO A 32 57.27 -33.14 8.95
CA PRO A 32 56.68 -34.47 9.01
C PRO A 32 55.84 -34.73 7.76
N VAL A 33 56.18 -35.87 7.12
CA VAL A 33 55.35 -36.51 6.09
C VAL A 33 53.98 -36.82 6.69
N VAL A 34 52.92 -36.17 6.17
CA VAL A 34 51.53 -36.49 6.56
C VAL A 34 51.09 -37.67 5.69
N GLU A 35 51.09 -38.85 6.26
CA GLU A 35 50.41 -40.02 5.75
C GLU A 35 48.90 -39.85 6.08
N THR A 36 48.07 -39.66 5.04
CA THR A 36 46.62 -39.54 5.20
C THR A 36 46.08 -40.96 5.43
N VAL A 37 45.84 -41.30 6.67
CA VAL A 37 45.01 -42.46 7.04
C VAL A 37 43.56 -42.02 7.00
N VAL A 38 42.81 -42.46 5.99
CA VAL A 38 41.35 -42.32 5.96
C VAL A 38 40.79 -43.32 6.98
N VAL A 39 40.48 -42.85 8.17
CA VAL A 39 39.67 -43.58 9.14
C VAL A 39 38.23 -43.22 8.82
N THR A 40 37.49 -44.12 8.20
CA THR A 40 36.03 -44.07 8.14
C THR A 40 35.51 -44.46 9.53
N GLU A 41 35.37 -43.49 10.41
CA GLU A 41 34.56 -43.64 11.62
C GLU A 41 33.11 -43.44 11.22
N ALA A 42 32.31 -44.50 11.39
CA ALA A 42 30.86 -44.37 11.29
C ALA A 42 30.40 -43.47 12.44
N VAL A 43 29.99 -42.25 12.12
CA VAL A 43 29.30 -41.38 13.08
C VAL A 43 27.92 -42.03 13.32
N GLU A 44 27.78 -42.70 14.47
CA GLU A 44 26.47 -43.02 15.01
C GLU A 44 25.71 -41.68 15.15
N ALA A 45 24.64 -41.52 14.39
CA ALA A 45 23.73 -40.39 14.54
C ALA A 45 23.26 -40.44 16.01
N THR A 46 23.66 -39.44 16.79
CA THR A 46 23.03 -39.17 18.08
C THR A 46 21.54 -38.99 17.80
N PRO A 47 20.65 -39.71 18.51
CA PRO A 47 19.24 -39.48 18.36
C PRO A 47 18.97 -38.01 18.69
N VAL A 48 18.39 -37.28 17.72
CA VAL A 48 17.83 -35.97 17.94
C VAL A 48 16.70 -36.23 18.95
N GLU A 49 16.88 -35.76 20.17
CA GLU A 49 15.78 -35.69 21.14
C GLU A 49 14.72 -34.78 20.49
N VAL A 50 13.67 -35.37 19.95
CA VAL A 50 12.47 -34.63 19.57
C VAL A 50 11.90 -34.13 20.88
N ILE A 51 12.18 -32.89 21.23
CA ILE A 51 11.47 -32.22 22.33
C ILE A 51 10.02 -32.13 21.87
N GLN A 52 9.19 -33.07 22.36
CA GLN A 52 7.75 -32.92 22.26
C GLN A 52 7.42 -31.72 23.16
N VAL A 53 7.23 -30.56 22.54
CA VAL A 53 6.66 -29.41 23.21
C VAL A 53 5.23 -29.82 23.57
N VAL A 54 5.04 -30.23 24.81
CA VAL A 54 3.70 -30.43 25.37
C VAL A 54 3.16 -29.04 25.61
N THR A 55 2.35 -28.56 24.68
CA THR A 55 1.52 -27.36 24.92
C THR A 55 0.77 -27.62 26.22
N PRO A 56 0.83 -26.75 27.25
CA PRO A 56 0.07 -26.95 28.46
C PRO A 56 -1.40 -27.02 28.06
N THR A 57 -2.04 -28.15 28.37
CA THR A 57 -3.49 -28.30 28.18
C THR A 57 -4.14 -27.19 29.02
N PRO A 58 -4.95 -26.29 28.43
CA PRO A 58 -5.65 -25.27 29.18
C PRO A 58 -6.44 -25.92 30.30
N ASP A 59 -6.48 -25.31 31.47
CA ASP A 59 -7.29 -25.76 32.62
C ASP A 59 -8.76 -25.82 32.15
N PRO A 60 -9.43 -26.99 32.17
CA PRO A 60 -10.81 -27.10 31.68
C PRO A 60 -11.77 -26.34 32.62
N GLY A 61 -11.77 -25.03 32.56
CA GLY A 61 -12.58 -24.12 33.40
C GLY A 61 -11.89 -22.83 33.80
N GLY A 62 -10.65 -22.61 33.35
CA GLY A 62 -9.96 -21.30 33.47
C GLY A 62 -10.31 -20.36 32.32
N PRO A 63 -10.02 -19.04 32.44
CA PRO A 63 -10.21 -18.07 31.37
C PRO A 63 -9.33 -18.43 30.17
N ARG A 64 -9.92 -18.40 28.98
CA ARG A 64 -9.23 -18.67 27.71
C ARG A 64 -8.49 -17.40 27.28
N THR A 65 -7.21 -17.53 26.99
CA THR A 65 -6.35 -16.40 26.63
C THR A 65 -5.70 -16.66 25.27
N LEU A 66 -5.74 -15.65 24.40
CA LEU A 66 -5.02 -15.61 23.13
C LEU A 66 -3.80 -14.70 23.28
N VAL A 67 -2.61 -15.19 22.91
CA VAL A 67 -1.37 -14.42 22.94
C VAL A 67 -0.91 -14.12 21.51
N ILE A 68 -0.93 -12.85 21.15
CA ILE A 68 -0.50 -12.34 19.84
C ILE A 68 0.85 -11.64 20.02
N CYS A 69 1.85 -12.09 19.30
CA CYS A 69 3.19 -11.53 19.37
C CYS A 69 3.42 -10.57 18.19
N VAL A 70 3.72 -9.31 18.51
CA VAL A 70 4.00 -8.22 17.59
C VAL A 70 5.39 -7.63 17.85
N SER A 71 5.97 -6.89 16.89
CA SER A 71 7.36 -6.46 17.01
C SER A 71 7.64 -5.45 18.11
N ARG A 72 6.73 -4.54 18.40
CA ARG A 72 6.93 -3.40 19.34
C ARG A 72 5.63 -2.82 19.84
N ASP A 73 5.71 -1.88 20.77
CA ASP A 73 4.59 -1.04 21.19
C ASP A 73 4.08 -0.18 20.01
N PRO A 74 2.78 0.10 19.94
CA PRO A 74 2.30 1.24 19.17
C PRO A 74 2.75 2.55 19.84
N GLU A 75 2.81 3.64 19.11
CA GLU A 75 3.16 4.96 19.67
C GLU A 75 2.00 5.54 20.47
N SER A 76 0.78 5.27 20.06
CA SER A 76 -0.47 5.72 20.67
C SER A 76 -1.60 4.80 20.24
N LEU A 77 -2.68 4.74 21.04
CA LEU A 77 -3.96 4.12 20.67
C LEU A 77 -5.05 5.17 20.42
N TYR A 78 -4.67 6.46 20.41
CA TYR A 78 -5.59 7.52 20.00
C TYR A 78 -5.93 7.36 18.52
N LYS A 79 -7.22 7.40 18.20
CA LYS A 79 -7.75 7.22 16.83
C LYS A 79 -6.99 8.00 15.75
N TYR A 80 -6.53 9.21 16.08
CA TYR A 80 -5.77 10.09 15.19
C TYR A 80 -4.30 10.26 15.62
N GLY A 81 -3.78 9.35 16.44
CA GLY A 81 -2.44 9.46 17.05
C GLY A 81 -1.38 8.53 16.50
N SER A 82 -1.74 7.55 15.67
CA SER A 82 -0.80 6.59 15.09
C SER A 82 -1.40 5.91 13.86
N ASP A 83 -0.59 5.77 12.81
CA ASP A 83 -0.91 5.04 11.58
C ASP A 83 -0.16 3.69 11.52
N SER A 84 0.25 3.15 12.67
CA SER A 84 1.01 1.90 12.70
C SER A 84 0.10 0.69 12.60
N VAL A 85 0.52 -0.32 11.84
CA VAL A 85 -0.17 -1.63 11.74
C VAL A 85 -0.45 -2.24 13.11
N ILE A 86 0.44 -2.04 14.09
CA ILE A 86 0.25 -2.58 15.45
C ILE A 86 -0.88 -1.83 16.18
N ALA A 87 -1.00 -0.50 15.98
CA ALA A 87 -2.15 0.24 16.49
C ALA A 87 -3.45 -0.26 15.84
N ASP A 88 -3.46 -0.51 14.52
CA ASP A 88 -4.61 -1.06 13.81
C ASP A 88 -5.05 -2.42 14.35
N HIS A 89 -4.11 -3.29 14.71
CA HIS A 89 -4.41 -4.59 15.32
C HIS A 89 -5.16 -4.44 16.65
N ILE A 90 -4.71 -3.52 17.50
CA ILE A 90 -5.34 -3.27 18.80
C ILE A 90 -6.65 -2.52 18.62
N HIS A 91 -6.70 -1.56 17.68
CA HIS A 91 -7.92 -0.85 17.33
C HIS A 91 -9.02 -1.82 16.91
N ASN A 92 -8.74 -2.82 16.08
CA ASN A 92 -9.74 -3.84 15.69
C ASN A 92 -10.27 -4.64 16.88
N ALA A 93 -9.45 -4.89 17.89
CA ALA A 93 -9.90 -5.59 19.11
C ALA A 93 -10.83 -4.73 19.99
N ILE A 94 -10.56 -3.41 20.08
CA ILE A 94 -11.31 -2.49 20.97
C ILE A 94 -12.43 -1.72 20.29
N ALA A 95 -12.32 -1.54 18.96
CA ALA A 95 -13.30 -0.86 18.12
C ALA A 95 -13.32 -1.59 16.77
N GLU A 96 -14.20 -2.59 16.64
CA GLU A 96 -14.32 -3.41 15.43
C GLU A 96 -14.40 -2.52 14.18
N GLY A 97 -13.65 -2.90 13.13
CA GLY A 97 -13.41 -2.04 11.98
C GLY A 97 -12.33 -0.97 12.17
N GLY A 98 -11.53 -1.03 13.26
CA GLY A 98 -10.41 -0.11 13.48
C GLY A 98 -10.82 1.36 13.66
N TRP A 99 -11.86 1.65 14.41
CA TRP A 99 -12.54 2.97 14.55
C TRP A 99 -13.36 3.39 13.33
N SER A 100 -13.55 2.53 12.32
CA SER A 100 -14.46 2.77 11.21
C SER A 100 -15.80 2.09 11.46
N ALA A 101 -16.85 2.58 10.81
CA ALA A 101 -18.17 1.93 10.84
C ALA A 101 -18.33 0.84 9.77
N PHE A 102 -17.32 0.66 8.97
CA PHE A 102 -17.19 -0.31 7.88
C PHE A 102 -15.75 -0.83 7.84
N ASP A 103 -15.54 -1.94 7.18
CA ASP A 103 -14.22 -2.53 6.98
C ASP A 103 -14.07 -3.02 5.54
N THR A 104 -12.85 -3.34 5.12
CA THR A 104 -12.58 -3.90 3.79
C THR A 104 -12.44 -5.41 3.86
N ASN A 105 -13.13 -6.08 2.95
CA ASN A 105 -13.00 -7.52 2.76
C ASN A 105 -13.00 -7.82 1.26
N SER A 106 -11.95 -8.47 0.77
CA SER A 106 -11.80 -8.84 -0.64
C SER A 106 -11.99 -7.63 -1.58
N PHE A 107 -11.38 -6.51 -1.25
CA PHE A 107 -11.47 -5.23 -1.98
C PHE A 107 -12.90 -4.68 -2.10
N ALA A 108 -13.75 -4.93 -1.11
CA ALA A 108 -15.07 -4.33 -1.01
C ALA A 108 -15.33 -3.87 0.42
N TYR A 109 -15.96 -2.72 0.58
CA TYR A 109 -16.35 -2.25 1.90
C TYR A 109 -17.55 -3.04 2.43
N GLN A 110 -17.50 -3.42 3.71
CA GLN A 110 -18.55 -4.12 4.44
C GLN A 110 -18.99 -3.29 5.65
N PRO A 111 -20.29 -3.13 5.91
CA PRO A 111 -20.77 -2.43 7.11
C PRO A 111 -20.45 -3.25 8.36
N ILE A 112 -19.99 -2.60 9.43
CA ILE A 112 -19.72 -3.18 10.75
C ILE A 112 -20.81 -2.75 11.74
N ILE A 113 -20.87 -1.45 12.04
CA ILE A 113 -21.86 -0.89 12.97
C ILE A 113 -22.97 -0.10 12.26
N LEU A 114 -22.97 -0.13 10.92
CA LEU A 114 -24.07 0.40 10.09
C LEU A 114 -25.03 -0.72 9.70
N GLU A 115 -26.32 -0.41 9.54
CA GLU A 115 -27.31 -1.38 9.03
C GLU A 115 -26.95 -1.84 7.59
N LYS A 116 -26.41 -0.92 6.79
CA LYS A 116 -25.89 -1.16 5.43
C LYS A 116 -25.08 0.06 4.97
N LEU A 117 -24.33 -0.09 3.88
CA LEU A 117 -23.76 1.04 3.17
C LEU A 117 -24.84 1.69 2.28
N PRO A 118 -24.98 3.04 2.25
CA PRO A 118 -25.97 3.73 1.44
C PRO A 118 -25.69 3.58 -0.06
N ASN A 119 -26.76 3.56 -0.86
CA ASN A 119 -26.63 3.56 -2.31
C ASN A 119 -27.74 4.36 -3.00
N LEU A 120 -27.50 4.78 -4.23
CA LEU A 120 -28.46 5.58 -5.01
C LEU A 120 -29.72 4.81 -5.37
N SER A 121 -29.64 3.48 -5.55
CA SER A 121 -30.78 2.67 -5.98
C SER A 121 -31.82 2.47 -4.88
N ASP A 122 -31.41 2.47 -3.62
CA ASP A 122 -32.29 2.29 -2.46
C ASP A 122 -32.85 3.61 -1.94
N GLY A 123 -32.29 4.72 -2.40
CA GLY A 123 -32.67 6.07 -1.96
C GLY A 123 -32.03 6.53 -0.65
N ASP A 124 -31.06 5.77 -0.10
CA ASP A 124 -30.25 6.21 1.05
C ASP A 124 -29.19 7.23 0.61
N ALA A 125 -28.85 7.24 -0.66
CA ALA A 125 -28.09 8.31 -1.29
C ALA A 125 -28.94 8.98 -2.38
N SER A 126 -28.64 10.24 -2.66
CA SER A 126 -29.37 11.02 -3.68
C SER A 126 -28.44 11.98 -4.39
N LEU A 127 -28.67 12.15 -5.69
CA LEU A 127 -28.03 13.14 -6.52
C LEU A 127 -29.08 14.23 -6.83
N ALA A 128 -28.80 15.47 -6.45
CA ALA A 128 -29.70 16.62 -6.62
C ALA A 128 -29.03 17.71 -7.45
N VAL A 129 -29.81 18.37 -8.30
CA VAL A 129 -29.35 19.57 -8.99
C VAL A 129 -29.51 20.77 -8.06
N VAL A 130 -28.42 21.48 -7.78
CA VAL A 130 -28.42 22.71 -6.98
C VAL A 130 -27.93 23.89 -7.81
N ASN A 131 -28.44 25.10 -7.51
CA ASN A 131 -27.91 26.32 -8.10
C ASN A 131 -26.86 26.92 -7.16
N VAL A 132 -25.68 27.21 -7.68
CA VAL A 132 -24.59 27.87 -6.99
C VAL A 132 -24.40 29.28 -7.57
N SER A 133 -23.88 30.21 -6.77
CA SER A 133 -23.69 31.60 -7.11
C SER A 133 -22.39 32.16 -6.55
N GLU A 134 -22.07 33.41 -6.88
CA GLU A 134 -20.87 34.10 -6.36
C GLU A 134 -20.78 34.01 -4.84
N GLY A 135 -19.64 33.59 -4.32
CA GLY A 135 -19.33 33.40 -2.92
C GLY A 135 -19.60 32.00 -2.38
N ASP A 136 -20.28 31.12 -3.15
CA ASP A 136 -20.46 29.72 -2.76
C ASP A 136 -19.16 28.91 -2.92
N SER A 137 -18.96 27.94 -2.04
CA SER A 137 -17.88 26.96 -2.16
C SER A 137 -18.34 25.76 -2.98
N VAL A 138 -17.55 25.37 -3.97
CA VAL A 138 -17.83 24.26 -4.87
C VAL A 138 -16.56 23.48 -5.15
N VAL A 139 -16.67 22.30 -5.75
CA VAL A 139 -15.55 21.61 -6.38
C VAL A 139 -15.60 21.92 -7.88
N ASP A 140 -14.52 22.47 -8.41
CA ASP A 140 -14.41 22.85 -9.82
C ASP A 140 -14.16 21.63 -10.72
N ALA A 141 -14.03 21.87 -12.02
CA ALA A 141 -13.80 20.80 -12.98
C ALA A 141 -12.39 20.17 -12.90
N GLY A 142 -11.48 20.80 -12.17
CA GLY A 142 -10.15 20.26 -11.84
C GLY A 142 -10.13 19.42 -10.56
N GLY A 143 -11.27 19.37 -9.84
CA GLY A 143 -11.36 18.66 -8.55
C GLY A 143 -10.96 19.51 -7.33
N GLU A 144 -10.69 20.81 -7.53
CA GLU A 144 -10.25 21.70 -6.46
C GLU A 144 -11.43 22.40 -5.77
N VAL A 145 -11.31 22.56 -4.45
CA VAL A 145 -12.29 23.33 -3.67
C VAL A 145 -12.05 24.82 -3.88
N VAL A 146 -13.02 25.50 -4.50
CA VAL A 146 -12.92 26.91 -4.83
C VAL A 146 -14.13 27.69 -4.31
N THR A 147 -13.92 28.98 -4.04
CA THR A 147 -15.03 29.93 -3.81
C THR A 147 -15.34 30.64 -5.12
N LEU A 148 -16.58 30.62 -5.56
CA LEU A 148 -17.00 31.17 -6.84
C LEU A 148 -16.78 32.69 -6.91
N ASP A 149 -15.95 33.11 -7.86
CA ASP A 149 -15.68 34.51 -8.18
C ASP A 149 -15.72 34.69 -9.73
N PRO A 150 -16.72 35.45 -10.26
CA PRO A 150 -16.80 35.68 -11.71
C PRO A 150 -15.65 36.53 -12.28
N SER A 151 -14.82 37.11 -11.43
CA SER A 151 -13.65 37.90 -11.83
C SER A 151 -12.32 37.13 -11.74
N ALA A 152 -12.37 35.85 -11.40
CA ALA A 152 -11.17 35.00 -11.29
C ALA A 152 -10.42 34.91 -12.64
N GLU A 153 -9.08 35.00 -12.58
CA GLU A 153 -8.20 34.79 -13.74
C GLU A 153 -7.09 33.78 -13.36
N PRO A 154 -7.08 32.58 -14.00
CA PRO A 154 -8.00 32.12 -15.05
C PRO A 154 -9.45 31.91 -14.53
N PRO A 155 -10.44 31.88 -15.45
CA PRO A 155 -11.82 31.62 -15.05
C PRO A 155 -11.98 30.27 -14.37
N ILE A 156 -12.79 30.20 -13.29
CA ILE A 156 -13.16 28.96 -12.64
C ILE A 156 -14.00 28.12 -13.60
N MET A 157 -13.56 26.90 -13.88
CA MET A 157 -14.27 25.98 -14.78
C MET A 157 -15.18 25.06 -13.97
N LEU A 158 -16.45 24.97 -14.31
CA LEU A 158 -17.45 24.18 -13.57
C LEU A 158 -18.05 23.11 -14.46
N THR A 159 -18.24 21.92 -13.92
CA THR A 159 -19.01 20.85 -14.56
C THR A 159 -20.50 21.10 -14.37
N PRO A 160 -21.29 21.24 -15.45
CA PRO A 160 -22.74 21.48 -15.32
C PRO A 160 -23.46 20.24 -14.79
N ALA A 161 -24.64 20.46 -14.18
CA ALA A 161 -25.51 19.39 -13.73
C ALA A 161 -25.82 18.40 -14.88
N GLY A 162 -25.72 17.10 -14.57
CA GLY A 162 -25.87 16.03 -15.55
C GLY A 162 -24.60 15.74 -16.38
N GLY A 163 -23.48 16.35 -16.01
CA GLY A 163 -22.18 16.15 -16.66
C GLY A 163 -22.01 16.98 -17.94
N GLY A 164 -20.95 16.74 -18.68
CA GLY A 164 -20.61 17.41 -19.94
C GLY A 164 -19.34 18.25 -19.82
N ASP A 165 -19.00 18.96 -20.92
CA ASP A 165 -17.80 19.78 -20.98
C ASP A 165 -17.84 20.89 -19.91
N PRO A 166 -16.73 21.13 -19.19
CA PRO A 166 -16.64 22.22 -18.22
C PRO A 166 -16.87 23.59 -18.85
N LEU A 167 -17.61 24.44 -18.15
CA LEU A 167 -17.95 25.79 -18.58
C LEU A 167 -17.36 26.84 -17.62
N PRO A 168 -16.86 27.99 -18.15
CA PRO A 168 -16.34 29.03 -17.29
C PRO A 168 -17.47 29.71 -16.52
N TYR A 169 -17.27 29.89 -15.19
CA TYR A 169 -18.21 30.67 -14.38
C TYR A 169 -18.12 32.16 -14.71
N GLN A 170 -19.23 32.74 -15.10
CA GLN A 170 -19.35 34.16 -15.50
C GLN A 170 -20.26 34.99 -14.57
N GLY A 171 -20.61 34.45 -13.41
CA GLY A 171 -21.56 35.06 -12.46
C GLY A 171 -23.01 34.65 -12.69
N GLY A 172 -23.83 34.88 -11.67
CA GLY A 172 -25.21 34.44 -11.64
C GLY A 172 -25.35 32.99 -11.18
N ASP A 173 -26.57 32.43 -11.30
CA ASP A 173 -26.84 31.07 -10.91
C ASP A 173 -26.26 30.08 -11.92
N PHE A 174 -25.56 29.06 -11.41
CA PHE A 174 -25.03 27.95 -12.21
C PHE A 174 -25.51 26.63 -11.59
N ALA A 175 -26.06 25.72 -12.42
CA ALA A 175 -26.61 24.44 -11.95
C ALA A 175 -25.53 23.40 -11.89
N MET A 176 -25.31 22.78 -10.73
CA MET A 176 -24.34 21.69 -10.48
C MET A 176 -25.02 20.50 -9.80
N ASP A 177 -24.45 19.33 -9.94
CA ASP A 177 -24.87 18.16 -9.18
C ASP A 177 -24.29 18.18 -7.76
N GLN A 178 -25.06 17.72 -6.81
CA GLN A 178 -24.68 17.55 -5.40
C GLN A 178 -25.15 16.21 -4.89
N ILE A 179 -24.25 15.43 -4.29
CA ILE A 179 -24.55 14.12 -3.72
C ILE A 179 -24.76 14.23 -2.20
N SER A 180 -25.69 13.43 -1.69
CA SER A 180 -25.91 13.23 -0.25
C SER A 180 -26.09 11.76 0.05
N ALA A 181 -25.60 11.31 1.22
CA ALA A 181 -25.73 9.93 1.70
C ALA A 181 -26.22 9.92 3.16
N THR A 182 -27.16 9.03 3.46
CA THR A 182 -27.72 8.82 4.79
C THR A 182 -27.20 7.50 5.36
N PHE A 183 -26.62 7.56 6.55
CA PHE A 183 -26.03 6.40 7.24
C PHE A 183 -26.84 6.10 8.48
N LYS A 184 -27.12 4.82 8.74
CA LYS A 184 -27.89 4.39 9.89
C LYS A 184 -27.12 3.37 10.71
N LEU A 185 -26.87 3.69 11.96
CA LEU A 185 -26.25 2.82 12.95
C LEU A 185 -27.16 1.64 13.29
N LEU A 186 -26.57 0.49 13.64
CA LEU A 186 -27.28 -0.61 14.27
C LEU A 186 -27.92 -0.12 15.59
N PRO A 187 -29.09 -0.65 15.96
CA PRO A 187 -29.72 -0.30 17.24
C PRO A 187 -28.95 -0.89 18.43
N ASP A 188 -29.14 -0.27 19.61
CA ASP A 188 -28.65 -0.73 20.90
C ASP A 188 -27.11 -0.88 20.99
N LEU A 189 -26.36 -0.15 20.17
CA LEU A 189 -24.90 -0.09 20.28
C LEU A 189 -24.47 0.59 21.60
N LEU A 190 -23.47 0.01 22.25
CA LEU A 190 -22.89 0.54 23.48
C LEU A 190 -21.38 0.71 23.34
N TRP A 191 -20.87 1.75 23.93
CA TRP A 191 -19.47 1.84 24.28
C TRP A 191 -19.11 0.77 25.32
N SER A 192 -17.85 0.41 25.43
CA SER A 192 -17.40 -0.64 26.37
C SER A 192 -17.66 -0.31 27.83
N ASP A 193 -17.82 0.97 28.19
CA ASP A 193 -18.22 1.43 29.54
C ASP A 193 -19.76 1.45 29.74
N GLY A 194 -20.54 1.04 28.75
CA GLY A 194 -21.99 0.93 28.80
C GLY A 194 -22.77 2.19 28.44
N VAL A 195 -22.09 3.26 28.01
CA VAL A 195 -22.77 4.46 27.47
C VAL A 195 -23.31 4.14 26.07
N PRO A 196 -24.55 4.55 25.69
CA PRO A 196 -25.05 4.38 24.34
C PRO A 196 -24.17 5.06 23.30
N LEU A 197 -23.85 4.33 22.20
CA LEU A 197 -23.19 4.86 21.03
C LEU A 197 -24.26 5.40 20.07
N THR A 198 -24.16 6.66 19.67
CA THR A 198 -25.18 7.36 18.89
C THR A 198 -24.59 8.11 17.70
N ALA A 199 -25.45 8.61 16.83
CA ALA A 199 -25.07 9.48 15.72
C ALA A 199 -24.34 10.78 16.16
N ALA A 200 -24.56 11.23 17.41
CA ALA A 200 -23.85 12.38 17.96
C ALA A 200 -22.35 12.10 18.13
N ASP A 201 -21.94 10.87 18.47
CA ASP A 201 -20.55 10.49 18.59
C ASP A 201 -19.82 10.53 17.22
N SER A 202 -20.54 10.24 16.13
CA SER A 202 -20.02 10.39 14.78
C SER A 202 -19.88 11.86 14.37
N VAL A 203 -20.84 12.71 14.73
CA VAL A 203 -20.75 14.17 14.53
C VAL A 203 -19.61 14.76 15.35
N TYR A 204 -19.41 14.27 16.57
CA TYR A 204 -18.25 14.66 17.38
C TYR A 204 -16.94 14.30 16.69
N ALA A 205 -16.82 13.10 16.13
CA ALA A 205 -15.64 12.67 15.37
C ALA A 205 -15.37 13.56 14.15
N PHE A 206 -16.43 13.96 13.41
CA PHE A 206 -16.32 14.92 12.31
C PHE A 206 -15.76 16.27 12.78
N ASN A 207 -16.31 16.81 13.88
CA ASN A 207 -15.86 18.09 14.44
C ASN A 207 -14.41 18.00 14.95
N LEU A 208 -14.02 16.86 15.53
CA LEU A 208 -12.67 16.63 16.00
C LEU A 208 -11.66 16.53 14.84
N LEU A 209 -12.05 15.89 13.73
CA LEU A 209 -11.25 15.86 12.52
C LEU A 209 -11.10 17.26 11.89
N ALA A 210 -12.14 18.11 12.01
CA ALA A 210 -12.11 19.49 11.50
C ALA A 210 -11.21 20.42 12.34
N ASP A 211 -10.84 20.03 13.56
CA ASP A 211 -9.97 20.83 14.41
C ASP A 211 -8.57 20.92 13.77
N PRO A 212 -7.96 22.13 13.70
CA PRO A 212 -6.64 22.30 13.11
C PRO A 212 -5.51 21.58 13.86
N ASP A 213 -5.71 21.24 15.14
CA ASP A 213 -4.74 20.48 15.94
C ASP A 213 -4.83 18.96 15.74
N THR A 214 -5.80 18.48 14.92
CA THR A 214 -5.87 17.09 14.45
C THR A 214 -5.10 16.97 13.14
N ASP A 215 -3.91 16.35 13.22
CA ASP A 215 -3.02 16.15 12.07
C ASP A 215 -3.40 14.87 11.30
N GLN A 216 -4.45 14.99 10.51
CA GLN A 216 -4.98 13.91 9.67
C GLN A 216 -5.38 14.46 8.30
N GLU A 217 -5.45 13.56 7.30
CA GLU A 217 -5.94 13.88 5.97
C GLU A 217 -7.37 14.45 6.02
N LYS A 218 -7.58 15.60 5.35
CA LYS A 218 -8.85 16.34 5.39
C LYS A 218 -9.56 16.40 4.04
N PHE A 219 -9.13 15.60 3.07
CA PHE A 219 -9.67 15.63 1.70
C PHE A 219 -11.20 15.55 1.66
N THR A 220 -11.80 14.53 2.27
CA THR A 220 -13.26 14.38 2.31
C THR A 220 -13.92 15.46 3.16
N LEU A 221 -13.29 15.84 4.28
CA LEU A 221 -13.82 16.89 5.16
C LEU A 221 -13.91 18.23 4.43
N GLU A 222 -12.88 18.65 3.71
CA GLU A 222 -12.85 19.91 2.96
C GLU A 222 -13.87 19.94 1.82
N ARG A 223 -14.26 18.77 1.31
CA ARG A 223 -15.28 18.58 0.26
C ARG A 223 -16.67 18.29 0.82
N THR A 224 -16.85 18.39 2.14
CA THR A 224 -18.13 18.19 2.82
C THR A 224 -18.85 19.52 3.03
N ALA A 225 -20.01 19.68 2.41
CA ALA A 225 -20.88 20.85 2.63
C ALA A 225 -21.54 20.80 4.01
N SER A 226 -21.96 19.61 4.46
CA SER A 226 -22.54 19.41 5.80
C SER A 226 -22.49 17.96 6.24
N TYR A 227 -22.32 17.76 7.55
CA TYR A 227 -22.48 16.49 8.24
C TYR A 227 -23.24 16.67 9.53
N SER A 228 -24.35 15.97 9.72
CA SER A 228 -25.20 16.15 10.91
C SER A 228 -25.99 14.90 11.27
N ALA A 229 -26.38 14.78 12.54
CA ALA A 229 -27.33 13.78 13.01
C ALA A 229 -28.77 14.21 12.67
N LEU A 230 -29.55 13.30 12.10
CA LEU A 230 -30.99 13.48 11.87
C LEU A 230 -31.80 12.99 13.10
N ASP A 231 -31.31 11.96 13.74
CA ASP A 231 -31.80 11.37 14.99
C ASP A 231 -30.67 10.65 15.73
N ASP A 232 -30.96 9.90 16.79
CA ASP A 232 -29.96 9.22 17.61
C ASP A 232 -29.16 8.14 16.86
N LEU A 233 -29.69 7.60 15.75
CA LEU A 233 -29.05 6.52 14.97
C LEU A 233 -28.65 6.92 13.55
N THR A 234 -29.11 8.09 13.10
CA THR A 234 -29.00 8.45 11.67
C THR A 234 -28.20 9.72 11.47
N THR A 235 -27.19 9.65 10.60
CA THR A 235 -26.47 10.83 10.09
C THR A 235 -26.75 11.05 8.62
N ILE A 236 -26.58 12.28 8.16
CA ILE A 236 -26.56 12.65 6.74
C ILE A 236 -25.24 13.38 6.44
N TRP A 237 -24.58 12.90 5.40
CA TRP A 237 -23.46 13.58 4.76
C TRP A 237 -23.93 14.23 3.46
N THR A 238 -23.44 15.42 3.16
CA THR A 238 -23.68 16.12 1.89
C THR A 238 -22.37 16.69 1.39
N GLY A 239 -21.96 16.31 0.19
CA GLY A 239 -20.76 16.82 -0.47
C GLY A 239 -20.95 18.26 -0.97
N LEU A 240 -19.87 18.99 -1.24
CA LEU A 240 -19.93 20.26 -1.95
C LEU A 240 -20.51 20.04 -3.36
N PRO A 241 -21.22 21.03 -3.93
CA PRO A 241 -21.63 20.96 -5.33
C PRO A 241 -20.42 20.72 -6.24
N GLY A 242 -20.53 19.76 -7.17
CA GLY A 242 -19.44 19.34 -8.05
C GLY A 242 -18.56 18.19 -7.49
N PHE A 243 -18.62 17.91 -6.18
CA PHE A 243 -17.95 16.74 -5.61
C PHE A 243 -18.83 15.50 -5.77
N LEU A 244 -18.58 14.72 -6.81
CA LEU A 244 -19.26 13.45 -7.09
C LEU A 244 -18.35 12.29 -6.71
N ASP A 245 -18.23 12.05 -5.41
CA ASP A 245 -17.40 11.00 -4.85
C ASP A 245 -17.93 9.61 -5.21
N ALA A 246 -17.14 8.79 -5.92
CA ALA A 246 -17.50 7.41 -6.22
C ALA A 246 -17.60 6.56 -4.95
N GLU A 247 -16.92 6.94 -3.88
CA GLU A 247 -16.94 6.28 -2.58
C GLU A 247 -17.89 6.96 -1.57
N TYR A 248 -18.87 7.77 -2.03
CA TYR A 248 -19.84 8.47 -1.18
C TYR A 248 -20.46 7.59 -0.09
N TYR A 249 -20.52 6.28 -0.29
CA TYR A 249 -21.13 5.30 0.61
C TYR A 249 -20.30 4.97 1.84
N ILE A 250 -19.08 5.51 1.94
CA ILE A 250 -18.21 5.42 3.12
C ILE A 250 -17.93 6.79 3.77
N ASN A 251 -18.56 7.87 3.32
CA ASN A 251 -18.40 9.20 3.90
C ASN A 251 -19.14 9.34 5.24
N PHE A 252 -18.92 8.36 6.10
CA PHE A 252 -19.36 8.31 7.50
C PHE A 252 -18.14 8.46 8.41
N PHE A 253 -18.19 9.41 9.33
CA PHE A 253 -17.09 9.63 10.26
C PHE A 253 -17.24 8.68 11.45
N GLY A 254 -16.37 7.67 11.52
CA GLY A 254 -16.39 6.64 12.55
C GLY A 254 -16.48 7.26 13.95
N PRO A 255 -17.36 6.78 14.85
CA PRO A 255 -17.65 7.42 16.13
C PRO A 255 -16.43 7.64 17.01
N ALA A 256 -16.44 8.71 17.80
CA ALA A 256 -15.50 8.98 18.87
C ALA A 256 -16.27 9.24 20.17
N PRO A 257 -15.81 8.74 21.34
CA PRO A 257 -16.57 8.77 22.59
C PRO A 257 -16.58 10.18 23.20
N GLU A 258 -17.54 11.05 22.78
CA GLU A 258 -17.66 12.42 23.27
C GLU A 258 -17.75 12.49 24.80
N HIS A 259 -18.48 11.54 25.42
CA HIS A 259 -18.65 11.48 26.87
C HIS A 259 -17.31 11.29 27.64
N ALA A 260 -16.32 10.64 27.02
CA ALA A 260 -14.99 10.43 27.59
C ALA A 260 -14.00 11.51 27.15
N TRP A 261 -14.02 11.91 25.86
CA TRP A 261 -13.02 12.78 25.24
C TRP A 261 -13.42 14.26 25.20
N GLY A 262 -14.70 14.59 25.20
CA GLY A 262 -15.22 15.95 25.00
C GLY A 262 -14.76 17.02 26.01
N ARG A 263 -14.07 16.62 27.08
CA ARG A 263 -13.44 17.54 28.03
C ARG A 263 -12.04 18.01 27.63
N TYR A 264 -11.44 17.36 26.62
CA TYR A 264 -10.11 17.65 26.11
C TYR A 264 -10.18 18.41 24.79
N THR A 265 -9.18 19.22 24.52
CA THR A 265 -8.92 19.76 23.19
C THR A 265 -8.30 18.67 22.31
N ALA A 266 -8.31 18.86 20.97
CA ALA A 266 -7.68 17.93 20.03
C ALA A 266 -6.20 17.71 20.35
N ALA A 267 -5.46 18.78 20.68
CA ALA A 267 -4.05 18.70 21.07
C ALA A 267 -3.84 17.90 22.38
N GLU A 268 -4.73 18.02 23.37
CA GLU A 268 -4.62 17.28 24.62
C GLU A 268 -4.93 15.78 24.43
N LEU A 269 -5.80 15.42 23.48
CA LEU A 269 -6.14 14.03 23.17
C LEU A 269 -4.93 13.24 22.64
N LEU A 270 -3.93 13.88 22.07
CA LEU A 270 -2.70 13.19 21.63
C LEU A 270 -1.96 12.49 22.78
N THR A 271 -2.15 12.95 24.02
CA THR A 271 -1.41 12.45 25.20
C THR A 271 -2.29 12.11 26.41
N ALA A 272 -3.59 12.35 26.36
CA ALA A 272 -4.50 11.99 27.43
C ALA A 272 -4.57 10.46 27.58
N GLU A 273 -4.58 9.94 28.80
CA GLU A 273 -4.61 8.49 29.08
C GLU A 273 -5.85 7.84 28.46
N GLU A 274 -7.00 8.51 28.51
CA GLU A 274 -8.29 8.02 28.04
C GLU A 274 -8.40 7.95 26.50
N SER A 275 -7.50 8.55 25.76
CA SER A 275 -7.43 8.45 24.29
C SER A 275 -6.20 7.69 23.82
N SER A 276 -5.03 7.94 24.42
CA SER A 276 -3.76 7.44 23.90
C SER A 276 -3.32 6.08 24.44
N LEU A 277 -3.79 5.71 25.66
CA LEU A 277 -3.41 4.46 26.32
C LEU A 277 -4.59 3.50 26.54
N LYS A 278 -5.73 4.02 26.94
CA LYS A 278 -6.93 3.21 27.27
C LYS A 278 -8.20 3.79 26.68
N PRO A 279 -8.28 3.92 25.36
CA PRO A 279 -9.49 4.43 24.71
C PRO A 279 -10.68 3.48 24.93
N VAL A 280 -11.86 4.08 25.12
CA VAL A 280 -13.14 3.39 25.17
C VAL A 280 -13.59 3.10 23.75
N GLY A 281 -13.84 1.84 23.40
CA GLY A 281 -14.30 1.40 22.08
C GLY A 281 -15.64 0.67 22.15
N TRP A 282 -16.11 0.17 21.01
CA TRP A 282 -17.32 -0.66 20.87
C TRP A 282 -17.02 -2.10 20.48
N GLY A 283 -15.73 -2.46 20.35
CA GLY A 283 -15.27 -3.77 19.87
C GLY A 283 -15.38 -4.88 20.92
N ALA A 284 -14.81 -6.03 20.55
CA ALA A 284 -14.93 -7.26 21.30
C ALA A 284 -14.20 -7.24 22.64
N TYR A 285 -13.20 -6.38 22.81
CA TYR A 285 -12.32 -6.36 23.99
C TYR A 285 -12.15 -4.96 24.58
N ILE A 286 -11.73 -4.91 25.85
CA ILE A 286 -11.42 -3.72 26.63
C ILE A 286 -9.99 -3.80 27.11
N ILE A 287 -9.23 -2.70 27.06
CA ILE A 287 -7.86 -2.65 27.56
C ILE A 287 -7.86 -2.62 29.09
N ASP A 288 -7.20 -3.61 29.70
CA ASP A 288 -6.94 -3.64 31.14
C ASP A 288 -5.69 -2.84 31.50
N GLU A 289 -4.57 -3.18 30.85
CA GLU A 289 -3.27 -2.64 31.18
C GLU A 289 -2.37 -2.59 29.94
N TRP A 290 -1.58 -1.54 29.84
CA TRP A 290 -0.46 -1.42 28.92
C TRP A 290 0.83 -1.27 29.70
N ILE A 291 1.68 -2.30 29.66
CA ILE A 291 3.04 -2.29 30.20
C ILE A 291 3.98 -1.99 29.03
N GLN A 292 4.46 -0.74 28.97
CA GLN A 292 5.32 -0.28 27.87
C GLN A 292 6.56 -1.16 27.71
N GLY A 293 6.86 -1.55 26.46
CA GLY A 293 7.96 -2.44 26.11
C GLY A 293 7.70 -3.91 26.41
N GLU A 294 6.53 -4.28 26.97
CA GLU A 294 6.21 -5.65 27.36
C GLU A 294 4.93 -6.16 26.71
N SER A 295 3.77 -5.56 27.02
CA SER A 295 2.48 -6.06 26.54
C SER A 295 1.32 -5.09 26.73
N ILE A 296 0.24 -5.32 25.96
CA ILE A 296 -1.11 -4.80 26.25
C ILE A 296 -2.02 -5.99 26.52
N THR A 297 -2.71 -5.95 27.66
CA THR A 297 -3.66 -6.98 28.08
C THR A 297 -5.08 -6.46 27.94
N LEU A 298 -5.95 -7.27 27.35
CA LEU A 298 -7.35 -6.96 27.14
C LEU A 298 -8.22 -8.10 27.69
N HIS A 299 -9.43 -7.74 28.11
CA HIS A 299 -10.46 -8.70 28.47
C HIS A 299 -11.73 -8.52 27.64
N LYS A 300 -12.59 -9.53 27.61
CA LYS A 300 -13.85 -9.59 26.90
C LYS A 300 -14.78 -8.43 27.29
N ASN A 301 -15.29 -7.71 26.29
CA ASN A 301 -16.26 -6.63 26.47
C ASN A 301 -17.69 -7.20 26.72
N PRO A 302 -18.28 -7.01 27.91
CA PRO A 302 -19.63 -7.51 28.17
C PRO A 302 -20.72 -6.74 27.42
N ASN A 303 -20.40 -5.55 26.89
CA ASN A 303 -21.30 -4.68 26.14
C ASN A 303 -21.13 -4.81 24.61
N TYR A 304 -20.35 -5.80 24.16
CA TYR A 304 -20.10 -6.03 22.74
C TYR A 304 -21.41 -6.39 22.01
N PHE A 305 -21.68 -5.74 20.90
CA PHE A 305 -22.97 -5.86 20.21
C PHE A 305 -23.24 -7.26 19.63
N ARG A 306 -22.18 -8.06 19.36
CA ARG A 306 -22.28 -9.46 18.92
C ARG A 306 -22.15 -10.47 20.10
N ALA A 307 -22.18 -10.03 21.35
CA ALA A 307 -22.08 -10.91 22.51
C ALA A 307 -23.20 -11.99 22.53
N GLY A 308 -24.39 -11.66 21.98
CA GLY A 308 -25.50 -12.59 21.81
C GLY A 308 -25.20 -13.78 20.87
N GLU A 309 -24.20 -13.69 20.01
CA GLU A 309 -23.71 -14.73 19.12
C GLU A 309 -22.66 -15.63 19.78
N GLY A 310 -22.32 -15.36 21.04
CA GLY A 310 -21.28 -16.07 21.78
C GLY A 310 -19.85 -15.58 21.47
N LEU A 311 -19.74 -14.35 20.98
CA LEU A 311 -18.48 -13.68 20.68
C LEU A 311 -18.09 -12.66 21.75
N PRO A 312 -16.80 -12.34 21.91
CA PRO A 312 -15.67 -13.06 21.34
C PRO A 312 -15.46 -14.43 22.00
N LYS A 313 -14.67 -15.31 21.36
CA LYS A 313 -14.43 -16.68 21.86
C LYS A 313 -13.45 -16.70 23.04
N PHE A 314 -12.42 -15.85 23.03
CA PHE A 314 -11.45 -15.74 24.11
C PHE A 314 -11.93 -14.79 25.19
N ASP A 315 -11.60 -15.10 26.47
CA ASP A 315 -11.88 -14.22 27.60
C ASP A 315 -10.86 -13.09 27.70
N ASN A 316 -9.60 -13.35 27.30
CA ASN A 316 -8.51 -12.39 27.31
C ASN A 316 -7.71 -12.46 26.02
N VAL A 317 -7.14 -11.30 25.64
CA VAL A 317 -6.13 -11.15 24.56
C VAL A 317 -4.92 -10.44 25.14
N ILE A 318 -3.74 -10.91 24.78
CA ILE A 318 -2.46 -10.29 25.15
C ILE A 318 -1.70 -9.99 23.88
N PHE A 319 -1.47 -8.71 23.56
CA PHE A 319 -0.50 -8.30 22.56
C PHE A 319 0.85 -8.20 23.24
N ARG A 320 1.77 -9.11 22.92
CA ARG A 320 3.10 -9.21 23.51
C ARG A 320 4.15 -8.63 22.55
N PHE A 321 5.02 -7.76 23.06
CA PHE A 321 6.07 -7.12 22.27
C PHE A 321 7.35 -7.95 22.32
N VAL A 322 7.69 -8.60 21.19
CA VAL A 322 8.79 -9.58 21.12
C VAL A 322 10.06 -9.04 20.46
N GLY A 323 10.02 -7.79 19.97
CA GLY A 323 11.16 -7.18 19.27
C GLY A 323 11.30 -7.67 17.83
N GLN A 324 12.42 -7.28 17.20
CA GLN A 324 12.69 -7.55 15.79
C GLN A 324 13.65 -8.73 15.56
N ASN A 325 13.89 -9.57 16.56
CA ASN A 325 14.67 -10.78 16.38
C ASN A 325 13.78 -11.90 15.84
N THR A 326 13.56 -11.89 14.54
CA THR A 326 12.59 -12.73 13.85
C THR A 326 12.80 -14.23 14.05
N ASN A 327 14.05 -14.71 14.14
CA ASN A 327 14.34 -16.12 14.46
C ASN A 327 13.94 -16.49 15.90
N ALA A 328 14.15 -15.60 16.86
CA ALA A 328 13.71 -15.82 18.22
C ALA A 328 12.17 -15.81 18.29
N ASN A 329 11.51 -14.97 17.50
CA ASN A 329 10.06 -14.86 17.45
C ASN A 329 9.40 -16.16 16.96
N ILE A 330 9.93 -16.81 15.91
CA ILE A 330 9.44 -18.13 15.48
C ILE A 330 9.62 -19.18 16.59
N ALA A 331 10.74 -19.12 17.32
CA ALA A 331 10.96 -20.03 18.44
C ALA A 331 9.94 -19.85 19.58
N THR A 332 9.47 -18.62 19.83
CA THR A 332 8.40 -18.38 20.85
C THR A 332 7.07 -19.00 20.44
N LEU A 333 6.73 -18.98 19.12
CA LEU A 333 5.55 -19.68 18.62
C LEU A 333 5.66 -21.19 18.81
N LEU A 334 6.81 -21.77 18.43
CA LEU A 334 7.08 -23.21 18.60
C LEU A 334 7.10 -23.64 20.06
N ALA A 335 7.48 -22.74 20.97
CA ALA A 335 7.45 -22.98 22.42
C ALA A 335 6.05 -22.84 23.06
N GLY A 336 5.06 -22.37 22.29
CA GLY A 336 3.71 -22.09 22.79
C GLY A 336 3.64 -20.85 23.69
N GLU A 337 4.61 -19.95 23.59
CA GLU A 337 4.60 -18.66 24.29
C GLU A 337 3.80 -17.59 23.54
N CYS A 338 3.59 -17.78 22.22
CA CYS A 338 2.70 -17.03 21.34
C CYS A 338 1.74 -18.02 20.69
N ASP A 339 0.50 -17.59 20.46
CA ASP A 339 -0.48 -18.32 19.65
C ASP A 339 -0.43 -17.84 18.19
N ILE A 340 -0.08 -16.56 17.97
CA ILE A 340 0.07 -15.93 16.67
C ILE A 340 1.33 -15.06 16.66
N ILE A 341 2.05 -15.05 15.54
CA ILE A 341 3.06 -14.04 15.22
C ILE A 341 2.58 -13.31 13.96
N ASP A 342 2.49 -11.99 14.06
CA ASP A 342 2.10 -11.14 12.97
C ASP A 342 3.27 -10.80 12.00
N ARG A 343 2.94 -10.20 10.86
CA ARG A 343 3.94 -9.79 9.86
C ARG A 343 5.00 -8.82 10.39
N THR A 344 4.72 -8.01 11.44
CA THR A 344 5.68 -7.05 11.97
C THR A 344 6.81 -7.71 12.76
N ALA A 345 6.56 -8.90 13.29
CA ALA A 345 7.51 -9.69 14.08
C ALA A 345 8.23 -10.78 13.26
N MET A 346 8.01 -10.83 11.94
CA MET A 346 8.62 -11.76 10.97
C MET A 346 9.36 -10.99 9.87
N SER A 347 10.12 -11.70 9.04
CA SER A 347 10.81 -11.17 7.87
C SER A 347 10.70 -12.11 6.67
N ALA A 348 10.75 -11.55 5.46
CA ALA A 348 10.56 -12.31 4.23
C ALA A 348 11.64 -13.38 3.97
N ASP A 349 12.83 -13.23 4.53
CA ASP A 349 13.90 -14.23 4.44
C ASP A 349 13.61 -15.51 5.25
N GLN A 350 12.53 -15.51 6.05
CA GLN A 350 12.09 -16.69 6.81
C GLN A 350 11.00 -17.49 6.10
N ASN A 351 10.52 -17.05 4.94
CA ASN A 351 9.42 -17.71 4.23
C ASN A 351 9.70 -19.21 4.03
N GLU A 352 10.91 -19.61 3.62
CA GLU A 352 11.28 -21.02 3.43
C GLU A 352 11.16 -21.83 4.73
N LEU A 353 11.65 -21.30 5.85
CA LEU A 353 11.53 -21.93 7.16
C LEU A 353 10.06 -22.08 7.58
N LEU A 354 9.25 -21.04 7.37
CA LEU A 354 7.82 -21.08 7.71
C LEU A 354 7.06 -22.12 6.88
N PHE A 355 7.42 -22.28 5.60
CA PHE A 355 6.88 -23.36 4.77
C PHE A 355 7.27 -24.75 5.26
N GLU A 356 8.54 -24.94 5.64
CA GLU A 356 9.00 -26.22 6.19
C GLU A 356 8.27 -26.57 7.49
N LEU A 357 8.14 -25.61 8.40
CA LEU A 357 7.45 -25.79 9.66
C LEU A 357 5.93 -26.06 9.47
N HIS A 358 5.30 -25.36 8.52
CA HIS A 358 3.92 -25.62 8.12
C HIS A 358 3.73 -27.01 7.53
N GLY A 359 4.60 -27.40 6.58
CA GLY A 359 4.59 -28.74 5.97
C GLY A 359 4.85 -29.87 6.99
N ALA A 360 5.58 -29.58 8.06
CA ALA A 360 5.79 -30.50 9.19
C ALA A 360 4.62 -30.49 10.22
N GLY A 361 3.61 -29.63 10.04
CA GLY A 361 2.47 -29.48 10.95
C GLY A 361 2.83 -28.90 12.33
N GLN A 362 3.97 -28.17 12.42
CA GLN A 362 4.41 -27.55 13.66
C GLN A 362 3.80 -26.16 13.87
N ILE A 363 3.45 -25.49 12.80
CA ILE A 363 2.73 -24.21 12.77
C ILE A 363 1.70 -24.25 11.65
N ASN A 364 0.80 -23.26 11.64
CA ASN A 364 0.02 -22.93 10.47
C ASN A 364 0.54 -21.59 9.92
N ALA A 365 1.11 -21.58 8.71
CA ALA A 365 1.52 -20.36 8.02
C ALA A 365 0.47 -20.01 6.97
N THR A 366 -0.11 -18.81 7.09
CA THR A 366 -1.14 -18.31 6.19
C THR A 366 -0.56 -17.20 5.32
N PHE A 367 -0.81 -17.29 4.03
CA PHE A 367 -0.36 -16.34 3.01
C PHE A 367 -1.55 -15.82 2.24
N THR A 368 -1.57 -14.52 1.96
CA THR A 368 -2.51 -13.91 1.02
C THR A 368 -1.84 -12.79 0.24
N SER A 369 -2.30 -12.54 -0.99
CA SER A 369 -1.89 -11.35 -1.74
C SER A 369 -2.38 -10.10 -1.00
N GLY A 370 -1.52 -9.09 -0.88
CA GLY A 370 -1.89 -7.80 -0.30
C GLY A 370 -2.27 -6.77 -1.35
N THR A 371 -2.43 -5.54 -0.90
CA THR A 371 -2.76 -4.37 -1.74
C THR A 371 -1.55 -3.81 -2.48
N THR A 372 -0.34 -4.05 -2.01
CA THR A 372 0.89 -3.56 -2.63
C THR A 372 1.29 -4.44 -3.80
N TRP A 373 1.56 -3.87 -4.96
CA TRP A 373 2.03 -4.62 -6.13
C TRP A 373 3.33 -4.03 -6.69
N ASP A 374 4.30 -4.88 -6.98
CA ASP A 374 5.57 -4.51 -7.61
C ASP A 374 5.44 -4.45 -9.12
N HIS A 375 6.15 -3.52 -9.75
CA HIS A 375 6.16 -3.29 -11.20
C HIS A 375 7.49 -2.70 -11.67
N ILE A 376 7.66 -2.66 -12.99
CA ILE A 376 8.79 -2.00 -13.65
C ILE A 376 8.24 -0.93 -14.57
N ASP A 377 8.48 0.33 -14.25
CA ASP A 377 8.15 1.47 -15.08
C ASP A 377 9.05 1.52 -16.31
N PHE A 378 8.46 1.92 -17.44
CA PHE A 378 9.19 2.27 -18.64
C PHE A 378 9.33 3.80 -18.71
N GLY A 379 10.55 4.32 -18.82
CA GLY A 379 10.80 5.75 -19.01
C GLY A 379 10.38 6.19 -20.42
N ILE A 380 9.07 6.41 -20.60
CA ILE A 380 8.46 6.78 -21.89
C ILE A 380 8.73 8.25 -22.20
N GLN A 381 8.57 9.11 -21.18
CA GLN A 381 8.82 10.55 -21.25
C GLN A 381 9.84 10.95 -20.17
N PRO A 382 11.13 10.63 -20.34
CA PRO A 382 12.16 11.15 -19.44
C PRO A 382 12.16 12.67 -19.38
N ARG A 383 12.57 13.26 -18.25
CA ARG A 383 12.59 14.72 -18.05
C ARG A 383 13.32 15.48 -19.17
N GLU A 384 14.39 14.92 -19.69
CA GLU A 384 15.18 15.56 -20.74
C GLU A 384 14.43 15.73 -22.08
N TYR A 385 13.22 15.14 -22.24
CA TYR A 385 12.37 15.35 -23.41
C TYR A 385 11.36 16.50 -23.25
N ASP A 386 11.29 17.13 -22.07
CA ASP A 386 10.25 18.13 -21.76
C ASP A 386 10.38 19.42 -22.61
N ASP A 387 11.57 19.77 -23.06
CA ASP A 387 11.84 20.89 -23.95
C ASP A 387 11.80 20.54 -25.45
N GLY A 388 11.36 19.31 -25.75
CA GLY A 388 11.31 18.73 -27.08
C GLY A 388 12.48 17.79 -27.35
N TYR A 389 12.16 16.52 -27.62
CA TYR A 389 13.14 15.47 -27.89
C TYR A 389 14.10 15.83 -29.01
N GLN A 390 15.41 15.71 -28.79
CA GLN A 390 16.47 16.00 -29.73
C GLN A 390 17.31 14.75 -30.00
N ILE A 391 17.04 14.10 -31.14
CA ILE A 391 17.71 12.85 -31.53
C ILE A 391 19.24 12.99 -31.52
N GLY A 392 19.93 12.10 -30.83
CA GLY A 392 21.38 12.06 -30.72
C GLY A 392 21.99 13.08 -29.75
N ILE A 393 21.17 13.88 -29.05
CA ILE A 393 21.54 14.77 -27.95
C ILE A 393 21.01 14.20 -26.64
N ASP A 394 19.69 14.00 -26.57
CA ASP A 394 19.03 13.39 -25.43
C ASP A 394 19.31 11.89 -25.40
N ARG A 395 19.03 11.24 -24.27
CA ARG A 395 19.09 9.79 -24.21
C ARG A 395 18.21 9.16 -25.31
N PRO A 396 18.57 7.99 -25.82
CA PRO A 396 17.79 7.35 -26.88
C PRO A 396 16.35 7.09 -26.44
N ASP A 397 15.39 7.33 -27.33
CA ASP A 397 13.99 7.02 -27.11
C ASP A 397 13.75 5.50 -27.20
N PHE A 398 13.97 4.81 -26.07
CA PHE A 398 13.80 3.35 -26.00
C PHE A 398 12.32 2.93 -25.98
N PHE A 399 11.41 3.74 -25.42
CA PHE A 399 10.12 3.25 -24.96
C PHE A 399 8.88 3.97 -25.49
N SER A 400 8.99 4.94 -26.41
CA SER A 400 7.81 5.53 -27.05
C SER A 400 7.06 4.51 -27.91
N ASP A 401 7.77 3.58 -28.58
CA ASP A 401 7.15 2.48 -29.32
C ASP A 401 6.66 1.39 -28.36
N VAL A 402 5.34 1.19 -28.30
CA VAL A 402 4.71 0.17 -27.45
C VAL A 402 5.26 -1.24 -27.68
N ARG A 403 5.67 -1.57 -28.92
CA ARG A 403 6.22 -2.88 -29.27
C ARG A 403 7.54 -3.15 -28.52
N THR A 404 8.35 -2.10 -28.27
CA THR A 404 9.56 -2.25 -27.44
C THR A 404 9.18 -2.59 -26.00
N ARG A 405 8.19 -1.91 -25.40
CA ARG A 405 7.71 -2.22 -24.06
C ARG A 405 7.13 -3.64 -23.96
N GLN A 406 6.37 -4.06 -24.98
CA GLN A 406 5.83 -5.43 -25.06
C GLN A 406 6.97 -6.47 -25.18
N ALA A 407 7.99 -6.19 -25.99
CA ALA A 407 9.15 -7.06 -26.11
C ALA A 407 9.93 -7.18 -24.79
N PHE A 408 10.17 -6.07 -24.10
CA PHE A 408 10.79 -6.09 -22.77
C PHE A 408 9.99 -6.95 -21.80
N THR A 409 8.67 -6.78 -21.77
CA THR A 409 7.78 -7.55 -20.87
C THR A 409 7.81 -9.05 -21.19
N LEU A 410 7.87 -9.44 -22.48
CA LEU A 410 8.06 -10.84 -22.91
C LEU A 410 9.46 -11.38 -22.53
N CYS A 411 10.48 -10.51 -22.44
CA CYS A 411 11.84 -10.88 -22.05
C CYS A 411 12.09 -10.85 -20.53
N MET A 412 11.11 -10.43 -19.73
CA MET A 412 11.16 -10.44 -18.28
C MET A 412 10.58 -11.74 -17.71
N ASP A 413 11.44 -12.57 -17.09
CA ASP A 413 10.99 -13.79 -16.40
C ASP A 413 10.34 -13.44 -15.05
N ARG A 414 9.14 -12.91 -15.13
CA ARG A 414 8.35 -12.49 -13.97
C ARG A 414 7.89 -13.67 -13.13
N GLN A 415 7.68 -14.85 -13.75
CA GLN A 415 7.32 -16.06 -13.01
C GLN A 415 8.45 -16.52 -12.11
N THR A 416 9.71 -16.50 -12.57
CA THR A 416 10.87 -16.82 -11.71
C THR A 416 10.99 -15.82 -10.55
N VAL A 417 10.63 -14.54 -10.76
CA VAL A 417 10.57 -13.57 -9.66
C VAL A 417 9.54 -13.99 -8.60
N VAL A 418 8.32 -14.32 -9.01
CA VAL A 418 7.24 -14.80 -8.12
C VAL A 418 7.68 -16.07 -7.39
N ASP A 419 8.15 -17.08 -8.12
CA ASP A 419 8.54 -18.37 -7.54
C ASP A 419 9.67 -18.22 -6.53
N THR A 420 10.63 -17.33 -6.80
CA THR A 420 11.79 -17.13 -5.93
C THR A 420 11.48 -16.31 -4.68
N LEU A 421 10.69 -15.23 -4.82
CA LEU A 421 10.46 -14.29 -3.72
C LEU A 421 9.25 -14.63 -2.86
N THR A 422 8.25 -15.28 -3.46
CA THR A 422 7.00 -15.60 -2.78
C THR A 422 6.77 -17.10 -2.64
N LEU A 423 7.74 -17.92 -3.06
CA LEU A 423 7.63 -19.39 -3.08
C LEU A 423 6.35 -19.87 -3.82
N GLY A 424 5.96 -19.14 -4.88
CA GLY A 424 4.75 -19.42 -5.64
C GLY A 424 3.43 -19.04 -4.94
N GLN A 425 3.48 -18.27 -3.86
CA GLN A 425 2.26 -17.83 -3.13
C GLN A 425 1.64 -16.55 -3.70
N SER A 426 2.28 -15.93 -4.68
CA SER A 426 1.71 -14.83 -5.45
C SER A 426 1.58 -15.24 -6.93
N ILE A 427 1.12 -14.34 -7.76
CA ILE A 427 0.90 -14.55 -9.19
C ILE A 427 1.45 -13.38 -10.00
N VAL A 428 1.81 -13.62 -11.24
CA VAL A 428 2.09 -12.55 -12.21
C VAL A 428 0.75 -11.93 -12.62
N ILE A 429 0.63 -10.60 -12.44
CA ILE A 429 -0.59 -9.86 -12.81
C ILE A 429 -0.45 -9.19 -14.17
N GLY A 430 -1.57 -8.97 -14.85
CA GLY A 430 -1.63 -8.30 -16.16
C GLY A 430 -2.10 -6.85 -16.11
N SER A 431 -2.54 -6.38 -14.95
CA SER A 431 -3.05 -5.03 -14.71
C SER A 431 -2.62 -4.55 -13.32
N TYR A 432 -2.99 -3.33 -12.96
CA TYR A 432 -2.82 -2.78 -11.62
C TYR A 432 -3.80 -3.35 -10.59
N LEU A 433 -4.74 -4.21 -11.01
CA LEU A 433 -5.67 -4.94 -10.12
C LEU A 433 -5.30 -6.42 -10.03
N PRO A 434 -5.36 -7.02 -8.83
CA PRO A 434 -5.27 -8.46 -8.67
C PRO A 434 -6.60 -9.13 -9.04
N PRO A 435 -6.60 -10.43 -9.43
CA PRO A 435 -7.83 -11.15 -9.83
C PRO A 435 -8.92 -11.24 -8.76
N GLN A 436 -8.58 -11.03 -7.50
CA GLN A 436 -9.54 -11.02 -6.38
C GLN A 436 -10.37 -9.72 -6.33
N HIS A 437 -9.94 -8.67 -7.03
CA HIS A 437 -10.63 -7.38 -7.01
C HIS A 437 -11.96 -7.47 -7.78
N PRO A 438 -13.10 -6.95 -7.23
CA PRO A 438 -14.41 -7.02 -7.90
C PRO A 438 -14.46 -6.39 -9.30
N LEU A 439 -13.65 -5.34 -9.54
CA LEU A 439 -13.55 -4.65 -10.83
C LEU A 439 -12.36 -5.14 -11.68
N TYR A 440 -11.79 -6.31 -11.38
CA TYR A 440 -10.74 -6.90 -12.20
C TYR A 440 -11.26 -7.26 -13.59
N ASN A 441 -10.52 -6.90 -14.64
CA ASN A 441 -10.82 -7.31 -16.00
C ASN A 441 -10.11 -8.64 -16.33
N PRO A 442 -10.84 -9.78 -16.44
CA PRO A 442 -10.23 -11.07 -16.73
C PRO A 442 -9.73 -11.20 -18.17
N ASP A 443 -10.16 -10.32 -19.06
CA ASP A 443 -9.84 -10.35 -20.49
C ASP A 443 -8.61 -9.48 -20.84
N VAL A 444 -7.87 -8.93 -19.85
CA VAL A 444 -6.64 -8.18 -20.10
C VAL A 444 -5.60 -9.05 -20.76
N ARG A 445 -4.81 -8.44 -21.64
CA ARG A 445 -3.71 -9.14 -22.29
C ARG A 445 -2.62 -9.52 -21.29
N HIS A 446 -2.26 -10.80 -21.26
CA HIS A 446 -1.12 -11.31 -20.49
C HIS A 446 0.10 -11.52 -21.37
N TYR A 447 1.28 -11.28 -20.82
CA TYR A 447 2.56 -11.48 -21.47
C TYR A 447 3.34 -12.54 -20.67
N GLU A 448 3.40 -13.74 -21.18
CA GLU A 448 4.24 -14.81 -20.60
C GLU A 448 5.70 -14.62 -21.03
N PHE A 449 6.64 -15.10 -20.22
CA PHE A 449 8.06 -15.05 -20.56
C PHE A 449 8.32 -15.86 -21.83
N ASP A 450 8.75 -15.19 -22.91
CA ASP A 450 8.99 -15.79 -24.22
C ASP A 450 10.13 -15.04 -24.93
N VAL A 451 11.35 -15.57 -24.82
CA VAL A 451 12.56 -14.99 -25.41
C VAL A 451 12.47 -14.96 -26.95
N GLU A 452 11.84 -15.95 -27.57
CA GLU A 452 11.71 -16.01 -29.04
C GLU A 452 10.76 -14.92 -29.55
N ALA A 453 9.59 -14.79 -28.92
CA ALA A 453 8.61 -13.77 -29.26
C ALA A 453 9.13 -12.35 -28.96
N GLY A 454 9.76 -12.15 -27.79
CA GLY A 454 10.36 -10.88 -27.41
C GLY A 454 11.48 -10.45 -28.37
N SER A 455 12.36 -11.36 -28.72
CA SER A 455 13.45 -11.12 -29.70
C SER A 455 12.91 -10.80 -31.10
N ALA A 456 11.89 -11.53 -31.56
CA ALA A 456 11.27 -11.27 -32.86
C ALA A 456 10.62 -9.88 -32.91
N LEU A 457 9.97 -9.48 -31.83
CA LEU A 457 9.34 -8.16 -31.74
C LEU A 457 10.37 -7.02 -31.69
N LEU A 458 11.52 -7.23 -31.00
CA LEU A 458 12.64 -6.29 -31.05
C LEU A 458 13.18 -6.12 -32.46
N GLU A 459 13.34 -7.21 -33.21
CA GLU A 459 13.77 -7.14 -34.61
C GLU A 459 12.76 -6.42 -35.52
N GLU A 460 11.46 -6.62 -35.30
CA GLU A 460 10.40 -5.91 -36.01
C GLU A 460 10.47 -4.39 -35.82
N VAL A 461 10.81 -3.96 -34.56
CA VAL A 461 11.01 -2.54 -34.23
C VAL A 461 12.27 -1.97 -34.89
N GLY A 462 13.30 -2.82 -35.09
CA GLY A 462 14.60 -2.44 -35.66
C GLY A 462 15.76 -2.59 -34.67
N TRP A 463 15.54 -3.24 -33.52
CA TRP A 463 16.60 -3.64 -32.61
C TRP A 463 17.20 -4.98 -33.06
N VAL A 464 18.29 -4.94 -33.81
CA VAL A 464 18.87 -6.15 -34.42
C VAL A 464 20.02 -6.72 -33.61
N ASP A 465 20.13 -8.04 -33.62
CA ASP A 465 21.31 -8.77 -33.18
C ASP A 465 22.24 -8.88 -34.39
N ASP A 466 23.34 -8.12 -34.41
CA ASP A 466 24.24 -7.99 -35.56
C ASP A 466 25.40 -9.01 -35.54
N ASP A 467 25.62 -9.69 -34.41
CA ASP A 467 26.71 -10.66 -34.25
C ASP A 467 26.23 -12.08 -33.93
N GLY A 468 24.93 -12.27 -33.67
CA GLY A 468 24.33 -13.57 -33.34
C GLY A 468 24.66 -14.08 -31.92
N ASP A 469 25.13 -13.18 -31.05
CA ASP A 469 25.40 -13.48 -29.63
C ASP A 469 24.39 -12.79 -28.74
N PRO A 470 23.38 -13.48 -28.19
CA PRO A 470 22.39 -12.87 -27.30
C PRO A 470 23.00 -12.28 -26.02
N GLY A 471 24.25 -12.60 -25.70
CA GLY A 471 24.99 -11.99 -24.58
C GLY A 471 25.49 -10.59 -24.86
N THR A 472 25.39 -10.11 -26.10
CA THR A 472 25.73 -8.73 -26.48
C THR A 472 24.47 -7.90 -26.70
N PRO A 473 24.50 -6.57 -26.42
CA PRO A 473 23.33 -5.75 -26.62
C PRO A 473 23.00 -5.56 -28.09
N ARG A 474 21.73 -5.71 -28.46
CA ARG A 474 21.20 -5.38 -29.79
C ARG A 474 21.53 -3.94 -30.17
N ILE A 475 21.53 -3.64 -31.46
CA ILE A 475 21.77 -2.29 -31.98
C ILE A 475 20.57 -1.79 -32.78
N ALA A 476 20.35 -0.48 -32.74
CA ALA A 476 19.29 0.17 -33.54
C ALA A 476 19.66 0.17 -35.02
N GLN A 477 18.71 -0.25 -35.86
CA GLN A 477 18.73 -0.10 -37.34
C GLN A 477 17.33 0.33 -37.81
N GLY A 478 17.14 1.63 -37.96
CA GLY A 478 15.86 2.21 -38.35
C GLY A 478 14.80 2.24 -37.23
N VAL A 479 15.21 2.15 -35.98
CA VAL A 479 14.33 2.38 -34.82
C VAL A 479 13.91 3.85 -34.81
N GLY A 480 12.63 4.13 -34.65
CA GLY A 480 12.12 5.50 -34.58
C GLY A 480 12.78 6.29 -33.46
N ASN A 481 13.15 7.54 -33.74
CA ASN A 481 13.75 8.46 -32.78
C ASN A 481 15.10 7.99 -32.15
N VAL A 482 15.71 6.93 -32.66
CA VAL A 482 16.98 6.39 -32.15
C VAL A 482 18.04 6.41 -33.26
N PRO A 483 19.25 6.95 -33.00
CA PRO A 483 20.34 6.90 -34.00
C PRO A 483 20.76 5.44 -34.30
N ASP A 484 20.97 5.13 -35.58
CA ASP A 484 21.50 3.83 -36.01
C ASP A 484 22.81 3.49 -35.29
N GLY A 485 22.96 2.25 -34.88
CA GLY A 485 24.12 1.75 -34.11
C GLY A 485 24.06 2.01 -32.59
N THR A 486 23.00 2.68 -32.11
CA THR A 486 22.76 2.79 -30.66
C THR A 486 22.55 1.41 -30.07
N ARG A 487 23.24 1.10 -28.97
CA ARG A 487 23.07 -0.17 -28.25
C ARG A 487 21.81 -0.14 -27.39
N LEU A 488 21.10 -1.27 -27.35
CA LEU A 488 19.96 -1.48 -26.44
C LEU A 488 20.51 -1.77 -25.04
N ALA A 489 20.95 -0.70 -24.38
CA ALA A 489 21.54 -0.72 -23.05
C ALA A 489 20.83 0.30 -22.17
N VAL A 490 20.06 -0.16 -21.20
CA VAL A 490 19.17 0.63 -20.35
C VAL A 490 19.64 0.67 -18.91
N THR A 491 19.33 1.76 -18.21
CA THR A 491 19.55 1.95 -16.79
C THR A 491 18.32 1.47 -16.03
N TYR A 492 18.50 0.62 -15.02
CA TYR A 492 17.45 0.15 -14.15
C TYR A 492 17.67 0.68 -12.73
N VAL A 493 16.82 1.60 -12.29
CA VAL A 493 16.87 2.19 -10.94
C VAL A 493 15.92 1.45 -10.01
N THR A 494 16.36 1.15 -8.80
CA THR A 494 15.56 0.52 -7.75
C THR A 494 16.25 0.67 -6.39
N ASN A 495 15.69 0.07 -5.33
CA ASN A 495 16.29 0.07 -4.00
C ASN A 495 16.84 -1.32 -3.59
N THR A 496 17.52 -1.34 -2.43
CA THR A 496 18.15 -2.58 -1.91
C THR A 496 17.15 -3.71 -1.71
N ALA A 497 15.92 -3.42 -1.28
CA ALA A 497 14.89 -4.44 -1.04
C ALA A 497 14.47 -5.20 -2.32
N ARG A 498 14.68 -4.60 -3.49
CA ARG A 498 14.35 -5.18 -4.81
C ARG A 498 15.56 -5.63 -5.61
N SER A 499 16.75 -5.64 -5.02
CA SER A 499 17.98 -6.02 -5.72
C SER A 499 17.94 -7.44 -6.33
N GLN A 500 17.23 -8.36 -5.68
CA GLN A 500 17.03 -9.72 -6.18
C GLN A 500 16.11 -9.74 -7.41
N ILE A 501 15.00 -8.97 -7.37
CA ILE A 501 14.12 -8.78 -8.55
C ILE A 501 14.95 -8.27 -9.73
N ALA A 502 15.70 -7.19 -9.50
CA ALA A 502 16.53 -6.58 -10.53
C ALA A 502 17.54 -7.56 -11.13
N SER A 503 18.16 -8.40 -10.31
CA SER A 503 19.14 -9.40 -10.77
C SER A 503 18.51 -10.51 -11.61
N ILE A 504 17.32 -11.00 -11.23
CA ILE A 504 16.57 -12.01 -12.02
C ILE A 504 16.18 -11.43 -13.37
N LEU A 505 15.58 -10.22 -13.37
CA LEU A 505 15.14 -9.56 -14.59
C LEU A 505 16.31 -9.17 -15.50
N GLN A 506 17.46 -8.74 -14.95
CA GLN A 506 18.68 -8.51 -15.73
C GLN A 506 19.11 -9.78 -16.46
N GLY A 507 19.09 -10.92 -15.78
CA GLY A 507 19.48 -12.21 -16.36
C GLY A 507 18.55 -12.68 -17.47
N SER A 508 17.23 -12.45 -17.35
CA SER A 508 16.25 -12.80 -18.37
C SER A 508 16.29 -11.83 -19.57
N LEU A 509 16.36 -10.53 -19.34
CA LEU A 509 16.49 -9.51 -20.37
C LEU A 509 17.74 -9.71 -21.26
N ALA A 510 18.85 -10.14 -20.65
CA ALA A 510 20.07 -10.44 -21.37
C ALA A 510 19.89 -11.57 -22.41
N GLN A 511 18.95 -12.50 -22.22
CA GLN A 511 18.68 -13.56 -23.21
C GLN A 511 18.05 -13.02 -24.50
N CYS A 512 17.45 -11.84 -24.43
CA CYS A 512 16.92 -11.13 -25.60
C CYS A 512 17.91 -10.09 -26.19
N GLY A 513 19.16 -10.06 -25.72
CA GLY A 513 20.14 -9.04 -26.14
C GLY A 513 19.86 -7.65 -25.58
N ILE A 514 19.25 -7.56 -24.40
CA ILE A 514 19.00 -6.30 -23.70
C ILE A 514 20.00 -6.18 -22.56
N GLN A 515 20.89 -5.19 -22.61
CA GLN A 515 21.81 -4.91 -21.53
C GLN A 515 21.13 -4.02 -20.48
N THR A 516 21.23 -4.42 -19.21
CA THR A 516 20.65 -3.67 -18.10
C THR A 516 21.72 -3.25 -17.12
N ASN A 517 21.79 -1.96 -16.76
CA ASN A 517 22.71 -1.38 -15.80
C ASN A 517 21.95 -1.02 -14.52
N ILE A 518 22.04 -1.89 -13.50
CA ILE A 518 21.30 -1.72 -12.24
C ILE A 518 21.96 -0.62 -11.40
N GLN A 519 21.16 0.32 -10.91
CA GLN A 519 21.52 1.35 -9.94
C GLN A 519 20.65 1.21 -8.70
N ILE A 520 21.29 1.01 -7.54
CA ILE A 520 20.62 0.83 -6.25
C ILE A 520 20.65 2.14 -5.49
N TYR A 521 19.48 2.64 -5.13
CA TYR A 521 19.26 3.83 -4.32
C TYR A 521 18.89 3.47 -2.87
N GLY A 522 18.99 4.45 -1.98
CA GLY A 522 18.43 4.40 -0.64
C GLY A 522 17.01 4.96 -0.59
N SER A 523 16.69 5.72 0.45
CA SER A 523 15.41 6.47 0.55
C SER A 523 15.27 7.56 -0.51
N ASP A 524 16.39 8.04 -1.05
CA ASP A 524 16.49 9.03 -2.12
C ASP A 524 15.95 8.56 -3.48
N LEU A 525 15.58 7.29 -3.62
CA LEU A 525 14.88 6.78 -4.81
C LEU A 525 13.60 7.58 -5.11
N PHE A 526 12.89 8.00 -4.06
CA PHE A 526 11.61 8.68 -4.11
C PHE A 526 11.71 10.19 -3.81
N ASP A 527 12.92 10.75 -3.85
CA ASP A 527 13.05 12.20 -3.68
C ASP A 527 12.28 12.93 -4.79
N GLY A 528 11.44 13.90 -4.38
CA GLY A 528 10.71 14.76 -5.30
C GLY A 528 11.63 15.74 -6.01
N GLY A 529 11.13 16.34 -7.09
CA GLY A 529 11.84 17.35 -7.85
C GLY A 529 12.64 16.81 -9.03
N PRO A 530 13.22 17.69 -9.85
CA PRO A 530 13.79 17.36 -11.15
C PRO A 530 15.02 16.43 -11.09
N GLU A 531 15.68 16.35 -9.95
CA GLU A 531 16.87 15.48 -9.73
C GLU A 531 16.50 14.11 -9.12
N GLY A 532 15.25 13.89 -8.72
CA GLY A 532 14.77 12.61 -8.19
C GLY A 532 14.88 11.51 -9.23
N ALA A 533 15.15 10.28 -8.79
CA ALA A 533 15.28 9.15 -9.71
C ALA A 533 13.92 8.80 -10.33
N ILE A 534 12.89 8.58 -9.52
CA ILE A 534 11.54 8.21 -9.97
C ILE A 534 10.75 9.47 -10.34
N PHE A 535 10.36 10.32 -9.38
CA PHE A 535 9.54 11.50 -9.62
C PHE A 535 10.21 12.57 -10.51
N GLY A 536 11.54 12.56 -10.62
CA GLY A 536 12.26 13.35 -11.62
C GLY A 536 12.30 12.73 -13.02
N ARG A 537 11.72 11.54 -13.21
CA ARG A 537 11.70 10.78 -14.48
C ARG A 537 13.11 10.55 -15.06
N ASN A 538 14.10 10.28 -14.18
CA ASN A 538 15.51 10.11 -14.54
C ASN A 538 15.91 8.62 -14.62
N PHE A 539 15.11 7.79 -15.28
CA PHE A 539 15.34 6.36 -15.45
C PHE A 539 14.95 5.88 -16.86
N ASP A 540 15.50 4.72 -17.26
CA ASP A 540 14.98 3.96 -18.40
C ASP A 540 14.01 2.88 -17.89
N LEU A 541 14.38 2.16 -16.82
CA LEU A 541 13.52 1.24 -16.08
C LEU A 541 13.50 1.65 -14.61
N GLY A 542 12.31 1.77 -14.01
CA GLY A 542 12.09 2.07 -12.60
C GLY A 542 11.41 0.92 -11.88
N GLY A 543 12.05 0.35 -10.84
CA GLY A 543 11.46 -0.78 -10.09
C GLY A 543 11.04 -0.39 -8.70
N PHE A 544 9.72 -0.32 -8.45
CA PHE A 544 9.13 -0.03 -7.14
C PHE A 544 7.72 -0.62 -7.02
N ALA A 545 6.86 -0.11 -6.15
CA ALA A 545 5.51 -0.64 -5.95
C ALA A 545 4.50 0.47 -5.69
N TRP A 546 3.30 0.28 -6.22
CA TRP A 546 2.12 1.05 -5.91
C TRP A 546 1.12 0.25 -5.05
N LEU A 547 0.07 0.91 -4.60
CA LEU A 547 -1.03 0.34 -3.86
C LEU A 547 -2.26 0.18 -4.74
N THR A 548 -3.05 -0.86 -4.44
CA THR A 548 -4.41 -1.03 -4.95
C THR A 548 -5.36 -1.04 -3.76
N GLY A 549 -6.40 -0.21 -3.79
CA GLY A 549 -7.46 -0.16 -2.78
C GLY A 549 -8.75 -0.81 -3.28
N VAL A 550 -9.86 -0.45 -2.66
CA VAL A 550 -11.22 -0.76 -3.15
C VAL A 550 -11.49 0.01 -4.45
N ALA A 551 -11.07 1.28 -4.51
CA ALA A 551 -11.08 2.04 -5.76
C ALA A 551 -9.90 1.62 -6.65
N PRO A 552 -10.14 1.27 -7.93
CA PRO A 552 -9.05 0.97 -8.86
C PRO A 552 -8.20 2.21 -9.15
N PRO A 553 -6.87 2.15 -8.98
CA PRO A 553 -5.99 3.31 -9.12
C PRO A 553 -5.59 3.58 -10.58
N CYS A 554 -6.57 3.83 -11.47
CA CYS A 554 -6.28 4.16 -12.86
C CYS A 554 -5.65 5.55 -13.02
N ASP A 555 -5.88 6.45 -12.07
CA ASP A 555 -5.33 7.81 -12.00
C ASP A 555 -3.80 7.83 -11.97
N LEU A 556 -3.14 6.82 -11.42
CA LEU A 556 -1.68 6.67 -11.42
C LEU A 556 -1.03 6.87 -12.81
N TYR A 557 -1.77 6.61 -13.89
CA TYR A 557 -1.24 6.67 -15.26
C TYR A 557 -1.95 7.67 -16.15
N LEU A 558 -2.77 8.58 -15.60
CA LEU A 558 -3.32 9.70 -16.36
C LEU A 558 -2.19 10.61 -16.86
N SER A 559 -2.31 11.10 -18.08
CA SER A 559 -1.33 12.06 -18.62
C SER A 559 -1.21 13.32 -17.77
N SER A 560 -2.31 13.75 -17.12
CA SER A 560 -2.35 14.88 -16.19
C SER A 560 -1.60 14.63 -14.89
N GLN A 561 -1.22 13.39 -14.56
CA GLN A 561 -0.43 13.03 -13.39
C GLN A 561 1.08 12.93 -13.68
N THR A 562 1.53 13.30 -14.87
CA THR A 562 2.97 13.29 -15.19
C THR A 562 3.73 14.27 -14.29
N PRO A 563 4.74 13.83 -13.51
CA PRO A 563 5.53 14.71 -12.65
C PRO A 563 6.32 15.73 -13.46
N GLY A 564 6.32 17.00 -13.02
CA GLY A 564 7.04 18.06 -13.70
C GLY A 564 6.83 19.41 -13.03
N PRO A 565 7.27 20.53 -13.63
CA PRO A 565 6.97 21.85 -13.10
C PRO A 565 5.45 22.09 -13.09
N ALA A 566 4.89 22.43 -11.93
CA ALA A 566 3.44 22.52 -11.74
C ALA A 566 2.76 23.38 -12.81
N GLY A 567 1.81 22.82 -13.53
CA GLY A 567 0.98 23.50 -14.53
C GLY A 567 1.71 23.96 -15.80
N GLU A 568 3.00 23.68 -15.98
CA GLU A 568 3.72 23.97 -17.22
C GLU A 568 3.39 22.94 -18.30
N ALA A 569 3.49 23.37 -19.57
CA ALA A 569 3.21 22.48 -20.72
C ALA A 569 4.47 21.70 -21.12
N TRP A 570 4.26 20.45 -21.55
CA TRP A 570 5.27 19.58 -22.15
C TRP A 570 4.70 18.91 -23.43
N THR A 571 5.59 18.37 -24.26
CA THR A 571 5.17 17.68 -25.50
C THR A 571 5.46 16.19 -25.35
N SER A 572 4.43 15.35 -25.52
CA SER A 572 4.58 13.89 -25.49
C SER A 572 5.39 13.40 -26.70
N VAL A 573 6.44 12.61 -26.44
CA VAL A 573 7.19 11.90 -27.50
C VAL A 573 6.33 10.80 -28.13
N GLN A 574 5.45 10.20 -27.36
CA GLN A 574 4.62 9.08 -27.78
C GLN A 574 3.61 9.46 -28.86
N ASP A 575 2.95 10.59 -28.75
CA ASP A 575 1.90 11.04 -29.66
C ASP A 575 2.14 12.43 -30.29
N GLY A 576 3.17 13.14 -29.87
CA GLY A 576 3.52 14.48 -30.32
C GLY A 576 2.56 15.59 -29.88
N ASN A 577 1.59 15.31 -29.00
CA ASN A 577 0.63 16.29 -28.49
C ASN A 577 1.18 17.04 -27.29
N SER A 578 0.78 18.30 -27.13
CA SER A 578 1.10 19.05 -25.92
C SER A 578 0.21 18.63 -24.76
N ARG A 579 0.81 18.49 -23.57
CA ARG A 579 0.18 18.16 -22.31
C ARG A 579 0.54 19.21 -21.28
N THR A 580 -0.11 19.13 -20.12
CA THR A 580 0.23 19.93 -18.94
C THR A 580 0.73 18.98 -17.85
N PHE A 581 1.84 19.33 -17.22
CA PHE A 581 2.31 18.58 -16.03
C PHE A 581 1.28 18.63 -14.91
N SER A 582 1.38 17.68 -14.00
CA SER A 582 0.54 17.61 -12.81
C SER A 582 0.54 18.94 -12.04
N GLU A 583 -0.63 19.34 -11.56
CA GLU A 583 -0.75 20.48 -10.65
C GLU A 583 0.00 20.24 -9.32
N SER A 584 0.14 18.97 -8.90
CA SER A 584 0.99 18.53 -7.80
C SER A 584 2.48 18.71 -8.08
N GLY A 585 2.84 19.19 -9.25
CA GLY A 585 4.22 19.39 -9.66
C GLY A 585 4.99 18.05 -9.72
N TRP A 586 6.15 18.01 -9.08
CA TRP A 586 6.99 16.80 -9.00
C TRP A 586 6.42 15.70 -8.06
N GLY A 587 5.21 15.86 -7.55
CA GLY A 587 4.44 14.85 -6.84
C GLY A 587 3.39 14.14 -7.69
N GLY A 588 3.36 14.37 -9.00
CA GLY A 588 2.53 13.57 -9.92
C GLY A 588 2.98 12.11 -9.94
N GLU A 589 2.06 11.17 -10.20
CA GLU A 589 2.28 9.73 -10.00
C GLU A 589 2.56 8.96 -11.30
N ASN A 590 2.32 9.58 -12.46
CA ASN A 590 2.61 9.00 -13.77
C ASN A 590 4.11 9.14 -14.12
N ASP A 591 4.95 8.46 -13.35
CA ASP A 591 6.41 8.49 -13.50
C ASP A 591 6.92 8.01 -14.88
N PRO A 592 6.25 7.05 -15.56
CA PRO A 592 6.56 6.74 -16.96
C PRO A 592 6.46 7.93 -17.92
N GLY A 593 5.65 8.95 -17.58
CA GLY A 593 5.25 9.98 -18.51
C GLY A 593 4.39 9.43 -19.64
N PHE A 594 3.54 8.46 -19.33
CA PHE A 594 2.61 7.85 -20.28
C PHE A 594 1.55 8.85 -20.72
N ALA A 595 1.28 8.93 -22.01
CA ALA A 595 0.25 9.79 -22.57
C ALA A 595 -0.58 9.00 -23.58
N ASN A 596 -1.87 8.82 -23.26
CA ASN A 596 -2.80 8.11 -24.13
C ASN A 596 -4.22 8.65 -23.95
N GLU A 597 -4.78 9.27 -24.99
CA GLU A 597 -6.10 9.91 -24.92
C GLU A 597 -7.24 8.92 -24.65
N GLU A 598 -7.14 7.67 -25.13
CA GLU A 598 -8.17 6.65 -24.90
C GLU A 598 -8.13 6.18 -23.43
N TYR A 599 -6.93 6.04 -22.87
CA TYR A 599 -6.75 5.71 -21.45
C TYR A 599 -7.25 6.84 -20.56
N ASP A 600 -6.83 8.09 -20.83
CA ASP A 600 -7.26 9.27 -20.07
C ASP A 600 -8.79 9.39 -20.09
N HIS A 601 -9.41 9.18 -21.26
CA HIS A 601 -10.87 9.20 -21.36
C HIS A 601 -11.54 8.09 -20.54
N ALA A 602 -11.05 6.85 -20.63
CA ALA A 602 -11.59 5.72 -19.90
C ALA A 602 -11.45 5.92 -18.37
N CYS A 603 -10.25 6.30 -17.90
CA CYS A 603 -10.00 6.53 -16.47
C CYS A 603 -10.82 7.72 -15.94
N ASN A 604 -10.83 8.87 -16.62
CA ASN A 604 -11.64 10.02 -16.19
C ASN A 604 -13.14 9.70 -16.19
N THR A 605 -13.63 8.86 -17.12
CA THR A 605 -15.02 8.38 -17.11
C THR A 605 -15.27 7.50 -15.89
N ALA A 606 -14.33 6.60 -15.56
CA ALA A 606 -14.45 5.73 -14.38
C ALA A 606 -14.50 6.54 -13.10
N LEU A 607 -13.57 7.49 -12.92
CA LEU A 607 -13.50 8.37 -11.75
C LEU A 607 -14.67 9.35 -11.62
N GLY A 608 -15.23 9.79 -12.76
CA GLY A 608 -16.38 10.70 -12.80
C GLY A 608 -17.74 9.99 -12.74
N SER A 609 -17.79 8.67 -12.66
CA SER A 609 -19.01 7.87 -12.61
C SER A 609 -19.26 7.32 -11.20
N LEU A 610 -20.53 7.14 -10.83
CA LEU A 610 -20.88 6.59 -9.53
C LEU A 610 -21.16 5.08 -9.63
N PRO A 611 -20.83 4.28 -8.59
CA PRO A 611 -21.20 2.87 -8.54
C PRO A 611 -22.69 2.64 -8.82
N GLY A 612 -22.97 1.67 -9.71
CA GLY A 612 -24.32 1.37 -10.18
C GLY A 612 -24.73 2.11 -11.46
N GLN A 613 -23.96 3.10 -11.91
CA GLN A 613 -24.10 3.66 -13.27
C GLN A 613 -23.47 2.69 -14.29
N PRO A 614 -24.03 2.56 -15.50
CA PRO A 614 -23.52 1.65 -16.54
C PRO A 614 -22.09 1.93 -16.96
N GLU A 615 -21.67 3.19 -16.87
CA GLU A 615 -20.37 3.69 -17.27
C GLU A 615 -19.27 3.31 -16.27
N PHE A 616 -19.59 3.19 -14.99
CA PHE A 616 -18.63 2.98 -13.90
C PHE A 616 -17.79 1.71 -14.15
N GLU A 617 -18.43 0.54 -14.16
CA GLU A 617 -17.74 -0.72 -14.37
C GLU A 617 -17.08 -0.80 -15.76
N ALA A 618 -17.82 -0.40 -16.80
CA ALA A 618 -17.34 -0.48 -18.17
C ALA A 618 -16.06 0.35 -18.41
N ALA A 619 -15.97 1.54 -17.81
CA ALA A 619 -14.83 2.41 -17.93
C ALA A 619 -13.61 1.89 -17.16
N HIS A 620 -13.79 1.31 -15.96
CA HIS A 620 -12.73 0.64 -15.22
C HIS A 620 -12.16 -0.57 -15.97
N LEU A 621 -13.02 -1.39 -16.60
CA LEU A 621 -12.57 -2.53 -17.41
C LEU A 621 -11.81 -2.06 -18.65
N GLU A 622 -12.26 -0.99 -19.30
CA GLU A 622 -11.61 -0.42 -20.48
C GLU A 622 -10.24 0.20 -20.15
N ALA A 623 -10.12 0.94 -19.05
CA ALA A 623 -8.83 1.49 -18.61
C ALA A 623 -7.79 0.36 -18.38
N GLN A 624 -8.17 -0.74 -17.74
CA GLN A 624 -7.29 -1.91 -17.55
C GLN A 624 -6.91 -2.57 -18.88
N ARG A 625 -7.84 -2.67 -19.83
CA ARG A 625 -7.56 -3.21 -21.16
C ARG A 625 -6.48 -2.37 -21.88
N ILE A 626 -6.68 -1.05 -21.91
CA ILE A 626 -5.73 -0.13 -22.55
C ILE A 626 -4.39 -0.17 -21.83
N PHE A 627 -4.37 -0.15 -20.49
CA PHE A 627 -3.15 -0.28 -19.69
C PHE A 627 -2.36 -1.54 -20.07
N ALA A 628 -3.02 -2.71 -20.14
CA ALA A 628 -2.36 -3.97 -20.47
C ALA A 628 -1.85 -4.01 -21.93
N GLU A 629 -2.53 -3.36 -22.86
CA GLU A 629 -2.09 -3.28 -24.27
C GLU A 629 -0.96 -2.28 -24.47
N GLN A 630 -1.02 -1.14 -23.78
CA GLN A 630 -0.07 -0.04 -23.92
C GLN A 630 1.15 -0.18 -23.00
N LEU A 631 1.05 -0.93 -21.87
CA LEU A 631 2.14 -1.19 -20.94
C LEU A 631 2.92 0.08 -20.54
N PRO A 632 2.32 1.03 -19.83
CA PRO A 632 3.11 2.10 -19.21
C PRO A 632 4.16 1.52 -18.28
N VAL A 633 3.84 0.39 -17.65
CA VAL A 633 4.71 -0.41 -16.79
C VAL A 633 4.55 -1.89 -17.11
N ALA A 634 5.53 -2.71 -16.75
CA ALA A 634 5.39 -4.16 -16.67
C ALA A 634 4.97 -4.56 -15.25
N PRO A 635 3.69 -4.94 -15.02
CA PRO A 635 3.26 -5.42 -13.71
C PRO A 635 4.01 -6.70 -13.35
N LEU A 636 4.42 -6.84 -12.09
CA LEU A 636 5.11 -8.05 -11.62
C LEU A 636 4.15 -8.93 -10.81
N PHE A 637 3.93 -8.59 -9.55
CA PHE A 637 3.11 -9.39 -8.65
C PHE A 637 2.60 -8.58 -7.45
N PRO A 638 1.46 -8.94 -6.86
CA PRO A 638 1.05 -8.43 -5.56
C PRO A 638 1.93 -9.02 -4.47
N ARG A 639 2.37 -8.20 -3.52
CA ARG A 639 3.12 -8.67 -2.35
C ARG A 639 2.24 -9.54 -1.47
N ILE A 640 2.86 -10.52 -0.84
CA ILE A 640 2.16 -11.37 0.12
C ILE A 640 2.15 -10.75 1.52
N LYS A 641 1.02 -10.87 2.19
CA LYS A 641 0.90 -10.80 3.64
C LYS A 641 1.13 -12.17 4.22
N LEU A 642 1.74 -12.24 5.38
CA LEU A 642 2.09 -13.50 6.05
C LEU A 642 1.79 -13.39 7.53
N ALA A 643 1.19 -14.43 8.09
CA ALA A 643 1.10 -14.64 9.52
C ALA A 643 1.40 -16.11 9.86
N ALA A 644 1.95 -16.34 11.04
CA ALA A 644 2.21 -17.69 11.53
C ALA A 644 1.44 -17.90 12.84
N THR A 645 0.73 -19.03 12.92
CA THR A 645 -0.11 -19.35 14.08
C THR A 645 0.20 -20.76 14.61
N ARG A 646 -0.23 -21.04 15.82
CA ARG A 646 -0.27 -22.41 16.34
C ARG A 646 -1.12 -23.29 15.39
N PRO A 647 -0.82 -24.60 15.26
CA PRO A 647 -1.43 -25.44 14.23
C PRO A 647 -2.93 -25.72 14.44
N ASP A 648 -3.44 -25.55 15.67
CA ASP A 648 -4.84 -25.81 16.05
C ASP A 648 -5.66 -24.52 16.20
N LEU A 649 -5.16 -23.37 15.69
CA LEU A 649 -5.93 -22.12 15.63
C LEU A 649 -6.91 -22.18 14.44
N CYS A 650 -8.13 -21.73 14.64
CA CYS A 650 -9.15 -21.56 13.63
C CYS A 650 -9.82 -20.19 13.71
N GLY A 651 -10.64 -19.84 12.73
CA GLY A 651 -11.25 -18.52 12.61
C GLY A 651 -10.32 -17.43 12.10
N PHE A 652 -9.01 -17.66 12.09
CA PHE A 652 -8.02 -16.72 11.58
C PHE A 652 -8.08 -16.66 10.04
N ILE A 653 -8.57 -15.55 9.51
CA ILE A 653 -8.72 -15.32 8.06
C ILE A 653 -7.93 -14.07 7.69
N MET A 654 -6.93 -14.22 6.84
CA MET A 654 -6.21 -13.08 6.29
C MET A 654 -6.95 -12.54 5.06
N ASP A 655 -7.33 -11.28 5.13
CA ASP A 655 -7.93 -10.58 3.99
C ASP A 655 -6.87 -9.80 3.19
N PRO A 656 -6.91 -9.81 1.85
CA PRO A 656 -5.97 -9.09 1.01
C PRO A 656 -6.03 -7.57 1.19
N SER A 657 -7.22 -7.01 1.38
CA SER A 657 -7.47 -5.56 1.41
C SER A 657 -7.52 -4.96 2.81
N ASN A 658 -7.74 -5.76 3.84
CA ASN A 658 -7.80 -5.25 5.21
C ASN A 658 -6.42 -4.80 5.72
N SER A 659 -6.34 -3.71 6.46
CA SER A 659 -5.10 -3.21 7.05
C SER A 659 -4.57 -4.10 8.17
N SER A 660 -5.46 -4.76 8.91
CA SER A 660 -5.15 -5.65 10.05
C SER A 660 -5.38 -7.11 9.71
N GLU A 661 -4.44 -8.00 10.08
CA GLU A 661 -4.64 -9.44 10.08
C GLU A 661 -5.65 -9.91 11.14
N PHE A 662 -6.03 -9.03 12.09
CA PHE A 662 -6.91 -9.33 13.22
C PHE A 662 -8.28 -8.65 13.10
N TRP A 663 -8.73 -8.39 11.88
CA TRP A 663 -10.00 -7.75 11.58
C TRP A 663 -11.23 -8.53 12.12
N ASN A 664 -11.10 -9.84 12.31
CA ASN A 664 -12.13 -10.72 12.87
C ASN A 664 -11.65 -11.44 14.15
N ILE A 665 -10.88 -10.76 14.99
CA ILE A 665 -10.25 -11.31 16.19
C ILE A 665 -11.25 -11.93 17.18
N GLU A 666 -12.50 -11.51 17.16
CA GLU A 666 -13.58 -12.03 18.00
C GLU A 666 -13.97 -13.48 17.63
N GLU A 667 -13.69 -13.92 16.40
CA GLU A 667 -14.03 -15.22 15.88
C GLU A 667 -12.92 -16.28 16.06
N PHE A 668 -11.70 -15.85 16.46
CA PHE A 668 -10.58 -16.75 16.65
C PHE A 668 -10.86 -17.75 17.75
N ASP A 669 -10.47 -19.01 17.51
CA ASP A 669 -10.59 -20.09 18.49
C ASP A 669 -9.44 -21.10 18.34
N TYR A 670 -9.24 -21.99 19.28
CA TYR A 670 -8.25 -23.06 19.16
C TYR A 670 -8.69 -24.36 19.86
N GLY A 671 -8.07 -25.48 19.47
CA GLY A 671 -8.30 -26.79 20.04
C GLY A 671 -9.75 -27.26 19.86
N GLU A 672 -10.40 -27.76 20.94
CA GLU A 672 -11.78 -28.28 20.89
C GLU A 672 -12.82 -27.20 20.48
N GLY A 673 -12.49 -25.91 20.59
CA GLY A 673 -13.34 -24.81 20.15
C GLY A 673 -13.53 -24.76 18.63
N CYS A 674 -12.58 -25.33 17.87
CA CYS A 674 -12.62 -25.37 16.41
C CYS A 674 -13.56 -26.45 15.85
N ASP A 675 -13.98 -27.42 16.65
CA ASP A 675 -14.84 -28.55 16.26
C ASP A 675 -16.34 -28.23 16.42
N GLN A 676 -16.70 -27.02 16.87
CA GLN A 676 -18.09 -26.57 17.11
C GLN A 676 -18.55 -25.63 16.01
#